data_23f9f02683f6bc2fd30b03efa359a746
#
_entry.id   23f9f02683f6bc2fd30b03efa359a746
#
_cell.length_a   1.000
_cell.length_b   1.000
_cell.length_c   1.000
_cell.angle_alpha   90.00
_cell.angle_beta   90.00
_cell.angle_gamma   90.00
#
_symmetry.space_group_name_H-M   'P 1'
#
loop_
_entity.id
_entity.type
_entity.pdbx_description
1 polymer ?
#
loop_
_entity_poly.entity_id
_entity_poly.type
_entity_poly.pdbx_seq_one_letter_code
_entity_poly.pdbx_strand_id
1 'polypeptide(L)'
;MHTCSHSSHSKLSRLHGKWMFSEIRAVFARRYLLQNTALEVFMANRTSVMFNFPDQPTVKKVVYSLPRVGVGTSYGLPQARRISLATPRQLFKSSNMTQRWQRREISNFEYLMFLNTIAGRTYNDLNQYPVFPWVLTNYESEELDLTLPGNFRDLSKPIGALNPKRAVFYAERYEVWDDEAPPCHYSTHYSSAAATLHWLIRIEPFTTFFLSTNGNKFHHPNRTFSGITRSWRHCQRDTSDVKELIPEFYYLPEMFVNSNGYGLGDRDDGTPVCDVELPAWAKTPEDFVRINRMVRDPSRLTLNKYSCFLPQSPLMFKEQMQQDVIMVLKFPSNSPVTHVAANTLPHLAMPAVVTVTCSRLFAVNRWHNTVGLRGAPGYSLEQAHHLPIEMDSVIANNTGTNKRQITDLVDQSIQINSQCFVVTADNRYVLVCGFWDKSFRVYSSESGKLTQIVFGHWDVVTCLARSESYIGGDCYVVSGSRDATLLLWYWSGRHHIIGDNPNNSDYPAPRAVLTGHDYEVVCVSVCAELGLVISGAKEGPCLVHTITGDLLRALEGPDNCSLPRLISVSSEGHCVICYERGQLCNFSINGKLLAQMEINDTTRAMLLSSDGQMLVTGGDNGVVEVWQACDFKQLYIYPGCDAGIRAMDLSHDQRTLITGMASGSIVAFNIDFNRWHYEHQNRY
;
A
#
# COMPACT_ATOMS: atom_id res chain seq x y z
N MET A 1 -28.25 32.43 8.25
CA MET A 1 -28.72 31.31 9.09
C MET A 1 -29.95 30.71 8.45
N HIS A 2 -29.92 29.56 7.91
CA HIS A 2 -30.90 28.70 7.25
C HIS A 2 -30.53 28.40 5.81
N THR A 3 -29.71 27.39 5.63
CA THR A 3 -29.78 26.34 4.59
C THR A 3 -28.57 25.43 4.65
N CYS A 4 -28.40 24.75 5.77
CA CYS A 4 -27.40 23.70 5.92
C CYS A 4 -28.04 22.46 6.58
N SER A 5 -29.20 22.00 6.04
CA SER A 5 -30.06 21.10 6.81
C SER A 5 -29.96 19.61 6.45
N HIS A 6 -29.31 19.21 5.36
CA HIS A 6 -29.26 17.77 5.03
C HIS A 6 -27.87 17.13 5.02
N SER A 7 -26.78 17.87 4.75
CA SER A 7 -25.43 17.29 4.87
C SER A 7 -24.82 17.44 6.27
N SER A 8 -25.31 18.41 7.06
CA SER A 8 -24.83 18.65 8.44
C SER A 8 -25.35 17.60 9.43
N HIS A 9 -26.56 17.06 9.25
CA HIS A 9 -27.10 16.03 10.15
C HIS A 9 -26.34 14.70 10.04
N SER A 10 -25.91 14.28 8.86
CA SER A 10 -25.13 13.07 8.70
C SER A 10 -23.69 13.20 9.23
N LYS A 11 -23.10 14.40 9.14
CA LYS A 11 -21.76 14.70 9.71
C LYS A 11 -21.81 14.89 11.21
N LEU A 12 -22.84 15.54 11.74
CA LEU A 12 -23.05 15.68 13.18
C LEU A 12 -23.36 14.33 13.84
N SER A 13 -24.12 13.45 13.22
CA SER A 13 -24.35 12.10 13.74
C SER A 13 -23.08 11.25 13.78
N ARG A 14 -22.12 11.46 12.86
CA ARG A 14 -20.79 10.83 12.90
C ARG A 14 -19.88 11.43 13.97
N LEU A 15 -19.97 12.73 14.25
CA LEU A 15 -19.23 13.39 15.34
C LEU A 15 -19.74 12.99 16.75
N HIS A 16 -20.98 12.55 16.85
CA HIS A 16 -21.58 12.02 18.10
C HIS A 16 -21.56 10.48 18.13
N GLY A 17 -20.78 9.85 17.26
CA GLY A 17 -20.61 8.41 17.17
C GLY A 17 -19.98 7.80 18.42
N LYS A 18 -20.21 6.54 18.63
CA LYS A 18 -19.49 5.72 19.59
C LYS A 18 -18.28 5.11 18.87
N TRP A 19 -17.09 5.33 19.41
CA TRP A 19 -15.88 4.68 18.95
C TRP A 19 -15.50 3.59 19.95
N MET A 20 -15.33 2.37 19.45
CA MET A 20 -14.90 1.26 20.31
C MET A 20 -13.42 1.43 20.65
N PHE A 21 -13.04 1.20 21.89
CA PHE A 21 -11.63 1.28 22.30
C PHE A 21 -10.74 0.28 21.53
N SER A 22 -11.30 -0.84 21.09
CA SER A 22 -10.62 -1.83 20.24
C SER A 22 -10.27 -1.30 18.84
N GLU A 23 -10.94 -0.24 18.37
CA GLU A 23 -10.70 0.39 17.08
C GLU A 23 -9.68 1.54 17.17
N ILE A 24 -9.29 1.96 18.37
CA ILE A 24 -8.31 3.02 18.55
C ILE A 24 -6.91 2.45 18.34
N ARG A 25 -6.22 2.98 17.32
CA ARG A 25 -4.87 2.60 16.95
C ARG A 25 -3.82 3.38 17.73
N ALA A 26 -4.01 4.69 17.84
CA ALA A 26 -3.09 5.59 18.55
C ALA A 26 -3.81 6.83 19.05
N VAL A 27 -3.26 7.44 20.11
CA VAL A 27 -3.70 8.73 20.65
C VAL A 27 -2.48 9.61 20.85
N PHE A 28 -2.49 10.81 20.27
CA PHE A 28 -1.39 11.77 20.39
C PHE A 28 -1.89 13.11 20.93
N ALA A 29 -1.11 13.71 21.82
CA ALA A 29 -1.31 15.10 22.20
C ALA A 29 -1.00 16.01 21.00
N ARG A 30 -1.85 17.01 20.80
CA ARG A 30 -1.78 17.96 19.70
C ARG A 30 -1.86 19.39 20.20
N ARG A 31 -1.43 20.30 19.36
CA ARG A 31 -1.68 21.73 19.53
C ARG A 31 -2.92 22.10 18.71
N TYR A 32 -3.78 22.89 19.29
CA TYR A 32 -4.87 23.55 18.60
C TYR A 32 -4.73 25.04 18.81
N LEU A 33 -4.75 25.83 17.73
CA LEU A 33 -4.42 27.26 17.76
C LEU A 33 -3.11 27.56 18.55
N LEU A 34 -2.10 26.72 18.31
CA LEU A 34 -0.77 26.76 18.95
C LEU A 34 -0.74 26.45 20.46
N GLN A 35 -1.87 26.11 21.08
CA GLN A 35 -1.97 25.70 22.50
C GLN A 35 -2.00 24.17 22.62
N ASN A 36 -1.34 23.62 23.65
CA ASN A 36 -1.28 22.18 23.91
C ASN A 36 -2.57 21.66 24.57
N THR A 37 -3.71 21.84 23.92
CA THR A 37 -5.05 21.59 24.45
C THR A 37 -5.82 20.51 23.72
N ALA A 38 -5.21 19.84 22.73
CA ALA A 38 -5.91 18.86 21.92
C ALA A 38 -5.33 17.45 22.02
N LEU A 39 -6.18 16.46 21.75
CA LEU A 39 -5.84 15.06 21.52
C LEU A 39 -6.36 14.65 20.16
N GLU A 40 -5.54 13.95 19.40
CA GLU A 40 -5.93 13.31 18.17
C GLU A 40 -5.95 11.80 18.37
N VAL A 41 -7.07 11.18 18.03
CA VAL A 41 -7.33 9.75 18.13
C VAL A 41 -7.33 9.17 16.74
N PHE A 42 -6.41 8.27 16.45
CA PHE A 42 -6.29 7.55 15.19
C PHE A 42 -7.04 6.24 15.28
N MET A 43 -7.93 6.02 14.34
CA MET A 43 -8.78 4.83 14.28
C MET A 43 -8.16 3.75 13.38
N ALA A 44 -8.61 2.52 13.53
CA ALA A 44 -8.17 1.38 12.72
C ALA A 44 -8.50 1.55 11.22
N ASN A 45 -9.63 2.19 10.90
CA ASN A 45 -10.05 2.50 9.53
C ASN A 45 -9.30 3.68 8.88
N ARG A 46 -8.16 4.08 9.43
CA ARG A 46 -7.31 5.18 8.96
C ARG A 46 -7.92 6.59 9.07
N THR A 47 -9.09 6.73 9.68
CA THR A 47 -9.60 8.06 10.04
C THR A 47 -8.99 8.54 11.35
N SER A 48 -9.02 9.86 11.56
CA SER A 48 -8.65 10.44 12.84
C SER A 48 -9.67 11.47 13.30
N VAL A 49 -9.79 11.61 14.61
CA VAL A 49 -10.68 12.58 15.24
C VAL A 49 -9.88 13.40 16.25
N MET A 50 -9.99 14.72 16.16
CA MET A 50 -9.32 15.64 17.06
C MET A 50 -10.30 16.24 18.07
N PHE A 51 -9.97 16.14 19.36
CA PHE A 51 -10.72 16.71 20.46
C PHE A 51 -9.93 17.88 21.07
N ASN A 52 -10.55 19.03 21.19
CA ASN A 52 -9.97 20.18 21.88
C ASN A 52 -10.58 20.32 23.28
N PHE A 53 -9.73 20.61 24.26
CA PHE A 53 -10.07 20.74 25.69
C PHE A 53 -9.79 22.16 26.17
N PRO A 54 -10.39 22.58 27.31
CA PRO A 54 -10.16 23.93 27.84
C PRO A 54 -8.70 24.23 28.19
N ASP A 55 -7.96 23.22 28.66
CA ASP A 55 -6.58 23.37 29.12
C ASP A 55 -5.76 22.09 29.03
N GLN A 56 -4.44 22.23 29.15
CA GLN A 56 -3.49 21.10 29.12
C GLN A 56 -3.64 20.13 30.32
N PRO A 57 -3.92 20.55 31.56
CA PRO A 57 -4.21 19.62 32.65
C PRO A 57 -5.37 18.68 32.36
N THR A 58 -6.43 19.17 31.70
CA THR A 58 -7.57 18.35 31.26
C THR A 58 -7.15 17.32 30.25
N VAL A 59 -6.30 17.67 29.27
CA VAL A 59 -5.73 16.69 28.30
C VAL A 59 -5.01 15.57 29.04
N LYS A 60 -4.14 15.89 29.98
CA LYS A 60 -3.42 14.91 30.81
C LYS A 60 -4.39 14.02 31.59
N LYS A 61 -5.39 14.60 32.24
CA LYS A 61 -6.41 13.86 32.99
C LYS A 61 -7.15 12.87 32.10
N VAL A 62 -7.57 13.30 30.90
CA VAL A 62 -8.24 12.42 29.93
C VAL A 62 -7.32 11.27 29.52
N VAL A 63 -6.06 11.54 29.11
CA VAL A 63 -5.11 10.50 28.74
C VAL A 63 -4.89 9.49 29.87
N TYR A 64 -4.78 9.93 31.12
CA TYR A 64 -4.62 9.03 32.27
C TYR A 64 -5.88 8.22 32.57
N SER A 65 -7.05 8.74 32.22
CA SER A 65 -8.35 8.06 32.43
C SER A 65 -8.69 7.04 31.34
N LEU A 66 -8.00 7.08 30.19
CA LEU A 66 -8.21 6.10 29.13
C LEU A 66 -7.90 4.68 29.64
N PRO A 67 -8.71 3.68 29.31
CA PRO A 67 -8.47 2.30 29.70
C PRO A 67 -7.14 1.78 29.15
N ARG A 68 -6.49 0.90 29.87
CA ARG A 68 -5.23 0.26 29.41
C ARG A 68 -5.48 -0.84 28.39
N VAL A 69 -6.64 -1.47 28.48
CA VAL A 69 -7.05 -2.60 27.64
C VAL A 69 -7.72 -2.05 26.40
N GLY A 70 -7.32 -2.52 25.23
CA GLY A 70 -7.93 -2.17 23.95
C GLY A 70 -7.27 -1.00 23.21
N VAL A 71 -6.62 -0.07 23.91
CA VAL A 71 -5.94 1.06 23.26
C VAL A 71 -4.56 0.61 22.78
N GLY A 72 -4.41 0.38 21.50
CA GLY A 72 -3.15 0.07 20.86
C GLY A 72 -2.57 -1.32 21.11
N THR A 73 -3.16 -2.15 21.99
CA THR A 73 -2.66 -3.51 22.23
C THR A 73 -2.97 -4.47 21.11
N SER A 74 -4.16 -4.37 20.53
CA SER A 74 -4.58 -5.16 19.36
C SER A 74 -3.96 -4.69 18.05
N TYR A 75 -3.34 -3.51 18.04
CA TYR A 75 -2.77 -2.85 16.87
C TYR A 75 -1.25 -2.61 16.99
N GLY A 76 -0.57 -3.39 17.82
CA GLY A 76 0.89 -3.36 17.93
C GLY A 76 1.49 -2.13 18.63
N LEU A 77 0.66 -1.26 19.25
CA LEU A 77 1.14 -0.13 20.05
C LEU A 77 1.04 -0.45 21.54
N PRO A 78 2.06 -1.06 22.17
CA PRO A 78 2.06 -1.28 23.59
C PRO A 78 2.05 0.06 24.33
N GLN A 79 1.06 0.28 25.21
CA GLN A 79 1.01 1.44 26.08
C GLN A 79 0.75 2.79 25.40
N ALA A 80 -0.28 2.89 24.53
CA ALA A 80 -0.73 4.13 23.89
C ALA A 80 -0.77 5.36 24.82
N ARG A 81 -1.08 5.17 26.12
CA ARG A 81 -1.09 6.23 27.14
C ARG A 81 0.28 6.88 27.35
N ARG A 82 1.38 6.12 27.32
CA ARG A 82 2.73 6.68 27.51
C ARG A 82 3.21 7.39 26.25
N ILE A 83 2.80 6.90 25.09
CA ILE A 83 3.13 7.49 23.80
C ILE A 83 2.38 8.80 23.60
N SER A 84 1.12 8.89 24.04
CA SER A 84 0.26 10.06 23.86
C SER A 84 0.84 11.35 24.42
N LEU A 85 1.64 11.27 25.47
CA LEU A 85 2.28 12.44 26.11
C LEU A 85 3.78 12.55 25.81
N ALA A 86 4.31 11.69 24.96
CA ALA A 86 5.72 11.72 24.57
C ALA A 86 6.03 12.95 23.70
N THR A 87 7.20 13.52 23.89
CA THR A 87 7.68 14.60 23.02
C THR A 87 8.04 14.09 21.63
N PRO A 88 8.03 14.93 20.58
CA PRO A 88 8.46 14.56 19.24
C PRO A 88 9.83 13.86 19.22
N ARG A 89 10.79 14.36 20.02
CA ARG A 89 12.13 13.76 20.15
C ARG A 89 12.09 12.34 20.73
N GLN A 90 11.24 12.08 21.70
CA GLN A 90 11.06 10.75 22.29
C GLN A 90 10.41 9.80 21.28
N LEU A 91 9.37 10.25 20.59
CA LEU A 91 8.69 9.48 19.54
C LEU A 91 9.66 9.12 18.40
N PHE A 92 10.43 10.08 17.93
CA PHE A 92 11.43 9.86 16.87
C PHE A 92 12.47 8.80 17.28
N LYS A 93 13.02 8.90 18.50
CA LYS A 93 14.04 7.96 19.00
C LYS A 93 13.49 6.55 19.24
N SER A 94 12.25 6.41 19.75
CA SER A 94 11.69 5.12 20.14
C SER A 94 11.06 4.35 18.97
N SER A 95 10.76 5.02 17.84
CA SER A 95 10.00 4.42 16.73
C SER A 95 10.85 3.58 15.79
N ASN A 96 12.16 3.80 15.73
CA ASN A 96 13.09 3.20 14.75
C ASN A 96 12.69 3.42 13.27
N MET A 97 11.79 4.38 12.98
CA MET A 97 11.23 4.60 11.65
C MET A 97 12.30 5.00 10.63
N THR A 98 13.35 5.73 11.04
CA THR A 98 14.46 6.07 10.14
C THR A 98 15.22 4.83 9.69
N GLN A 99 15.51 3.88 10.59
CA GLN A 99 16.15 2.62 10.23
C GLN A 99 15.25 1.77 9.35
N ARG A 100 13.96 1.73 9.63
CA ARG A 100 12.97 1.02 8.81
C ARG A 100 12.90 1.61 7.40
N TRP A 101 12.89 2.92 7.28
CA TRP A 101 12.95 3.63 6.00
C TRP A 101 14.26 3.37 5.25
N GLN A 102 15.41 3.42 5.93
CA GLN A 102 16.72 3.10 5.33
C GLN A 102 16.83 1.65 4.85
N ARG A 103 16.17 0.71 5.54
CA ARG A 103 16.06 -0.70 5.15
C ARG A 103 14.92 -0.97 4.16
N ARG A 104 14.18 0.10 3.75
CA ARG A 104 13.06 0.03 2.81
C ARG A 104 11.88 -0.84 3.29
N GLU A 105 11.70 -0.95 4.58
CA GLU A 105 10.54 -1.59 5.19
C GLU A 105 9.29 -0.69 5.10
N ILE A 106 9.49 0.62 4.95
CA ILE A 106 8.45 1.63 4.74
C ILE A 106 8.82 2.55 3.58
N SER A 107 7.81 3.06 2.90
CA SER A 107 7.97 3.98 1.77
C SER A 107 8.43 5.38 2.22
N ASN A 108 8.89 6.18 1.28
CA ASN A 108 9.20 7.60 1.52
C ASN A 108 7.96 8.38 1.97
N PHE A 109 6.79 8.05 1.39
CA PHE A 109 5.53 8.69 1.75
C PHE A 109 5.19 8.44 3.22
N GLU A 110 5.24 7.18 3.66
CA GLU A 110 4.97 6.80 5.04
C GLU A 110 5.95 7.43 6.01
N TYR A 111 7.23 7.49 5.64
CA TYR A 111 8.26 8.14 6.47
C TYR A 111 8.00 9.64 6.63
N LEU A 112 7.62 10.35 5.55
CA LEU A 112 7.29 11.77 5.62
C LEU A 112 5.98 12.02 6.39
N MET A 113 4.97 11.16 6.24
CA MET A 113 3.76 11.23 7.06
C MET A 113 4.06 11.00 8.53
N PHE A 114 4.94 10.05 8.84
CA PHE A 114 5.42 9.85 10.21
C PHE A 114 6.09 11.12 10.78
N LEU A 115 7.00 11.74 10.03
CA LEU A 115 7.66 12.98 10.46
C LEU A 115 6.66 14.11 10.71
N ASN A 116 5.66 14.27 9.83
CA ASN A 116 4.57 15.23 10.02
C ASN A 116 3.77 14.92 11.29
N THR A 117 3.42 13.67 11.50
CA THR A 117 2.62 13.22 12.66
C THR A 117 3.33 13.48 13.97
N ILE A 118 4.62 13.15 14.10
CA ILE A 118 5.38 13.42 15.33
C ILE A 118 5.67 14.92 15.53
N ALA A 119 5.76 15.70 14.46
CA ALA A 119 5.88 17.16 14.51
C ALA A 119 4.57 17.84 14.98
N GLY A 120 3.48 17.07 15.11
CA GLY A 120 2.18 17.58 15.53
C GLY A 120 1.29 18.09 14.40
N ARG A 121 1.67 17.86 13.14
CA ARG A 121 0.87 18.21 12.00
C ARG A 121 -0.25 17.19 11.78
N THR A 122 -1.40 17.66 11.34
CA THR A 122 -2.62 16.85 11.22
C THR A 122 -3.53 17.36 10.12
N TYR A 123 -4.27 16.47 9.47
CA TYR A 123 -5.33 16.81 8.53
C TYR A 123 -6.54 17.52 9.19
N ASN A 124 -6.64 17.44 10.52
CA ASN A 124 -7.72 18.05 11.28
C ASN A 124 -7.47 19.54 11.61
N ASP A 125 -6.30 20.10 11.27
CA ASP A 125 -5.98 21.52 11.48
C ASP A 125 -5.33 22.10 10.22
N LEU A 126 -6.05 22.98 9.53
CA LEU A 126 -5.55 23.64 8.32
C LEU A 126 -4.30 24.50 8.56
N ASN A 127 -4.11 25.04 9.78
CA ASN A 127 -2.92 25.82 10.13
C ASN A 127 -1.69 24.96 10.38
N GLN A 128 -1.89 23.71 10.72
CA GLN A 128 -0.86 22.71 10.97
C GLN A 128 -1.04 21.50 10.05
N TYR A 129 -1.43 21.74 8.81
CA TYR A 129 -1.62 20.71 7.80
C TYR A 129 -0.31 20.01 7.47
N PRO A 130 -0.32 18.71 7.14
CA PRO A 130 0.90 18.01 6.73
C PRO A 130 1.58 18.68 5.54
N VAL A 131 2.92 18.72 5.56
CA VAL A 131 3.75 19.38 4.55
C VAL A 131 4.64 18.37 3.87
N PHE A 132 4.67 18.44 2.56
CA PHE A 132 5.54 17.66 1.72
C PHE A 132 6.42 18.57 0.86
N PRO A 133 7.70 18.27 0.69
CA PRO A 133 8.56 19.12 -0.13
C PRO A 133 8.27 18.94 -1.60
N TRP A 134 8.45 20.01 -2.40
CA TRP A 134 8.72 19.84 -3.82
C TRP A 134 9.95 18.96 -3.98
N VAL A 135 9.91 17.93 -4.80
CA VAL A 135 11.05 17.01 -5.02
C VAL A 135 11.67 17.21 -6.38
N LEU A 136 10.85 17.44 -7.39
CA LEU A 136 11.30 17.74 -8.76
C LEU A 136 11.60 19.22 -8.92
N THR A 137 12.44 19.53 -9.92
CA THR A 137 12.75 20.89 -10.38
C THR A 137 12.33 21.12 -11.81
N ASN A 138 12.18 20.07 -12.60
CA ASN A 138 11.88 20.13 -14.02
C ASN A 138 10.39 19.89 -14.27
N TYR A 139 9.66 20.97 -14.49
CA TYR A 139 8.24 20.98 -14.85
C TYR A 139 7.97 21.56 -16.24
N GLU A 140 9.03 21.76 -17.06
CA GLU A 140 8.93 22.46 -18.34
C GLU A 140 9.25 21.58 -19.55
N SER A 141 10.02 20.49 -19.37
CA SER A 141 10.36 19.58 -20.47
C SER A 141 9.18 18.70 -20.90
N GLU A 142 9.21 18.26 -22.13
CA GLU A 142 8.21 17.31 -22.66
C GLU A 142 8.36 15.92 -22.04
N GLU A 143 9.60 15.52 -21.74
CA GLU A 143 9.92 14.25 -21.08
C GLU A 143 10.71 14.51 -19.79
N LEU A 144 10.47 13.66 -18.78
CA LEU A 144 11.15 13.73 -17.50
C LEU A 144 12.07 12.52 -17.32
N ASP A 145 13.37 12.76 -17.45
CA ASP A 145 14.38 11.74 -17.15
C ASP A 145 14.73 11.76 -15.64
N LEU A 146 14.25 10.75 -14.94
CA LEU A 146 14.50 10.57 -13.50
C LEU A 146 15.92 10.07 -13.17
N THR A 147 16.78 9.85 -14.18
CA THR A 147 18.20 9.52 -13.97
C THR A 147 19.07 10.74 -13.81
N LEU A 148 18.62 11.90 -14.28
CA LEU A 148 19.36 13.15 -14.24
C LEU A 148 19.25 13.82 -12.87
N PRO A 149 20.36 14.00 -12.12
CA PRO A 149 20.34 14.64 -10.79
C PRO A 149 19.80 16.08 -10.82
N GLY A 150 19.93 16.79 -11.95
CA GLY A 150 19.43 18.15 -12.13
C GLY A 150 17.92 18.28 -12.11
N ASN A 151 17.19 17.18 -12.32
CA ASN A 151 15.74 17.14 -12.25
C ASN A 151 15.22 17.04 -10.80
N PHE A 152 16.13 16.91 -9.81
CA PHE A 152 15.79 16.82 -8.40
C PHE A 152 16.21 18.07 -7.63
N ARG A 153 15.36 18.45 -6.68
CA ARG A 153 15.62 19.55 -5.78
C ARG A 153 16.69 19.17 -4.73
N ASP A 154 17.54 20.12 -4.39
CA ASP A 154 18.39 20.04 -3.20
C ASP A 154 17.53 20.14 -1.92
N LEU A 155 17.17 18.99 -1.35
CA LEU A 155 16.34 18.90 -0.16
C LEU A 155 17.06 19.31 1.14
N SER A 156 18.37 19.61 1.08
CA SER A 156 19.10 20.20 2.22
C SER A 156 18.72 21.65 2.46
N LYS A 157 18.06 22.30 1.49
CA LYS A 157 17.64 23.70 1.54
C LYS A 157 16.12 23.85 1.52
N PRO A 158 15.55 24.76 2.32
CA PRO A 158 14.15 25.13 2.18
C PRO A 158 13.91 25.80 0.82
N ILE A 159 12.66 25.76 0.34
CA ILE A 159 12.32 26.28 -0.99
C ILE A 159 12.74 27.75 -1.18
N GLY A 160 12.63 28.57 -0.14
CA GLY A 160 13.05 29.98 -0.17
C GLY A 160 14.56 30.20 -0.28
N ALA A 161 15.39 29.19 -0.02
CA ALA A 161 16.85 29.27 -0.11
C ALA A 161 17.45 28.57 -1.33
N LEU A 162 16.63 28.00 -2.23
CA LEU A 162 17.10 27.38 -3.47
C LEU A 162 17.70 28.43 -4.41
N ASN A 163 17.06 29.59 -4.52
CA ASN A 163 17.57 30.71 -5.27
C ASN A 163 18.49 31.57 -4.36
N PRO A 164 19.79 31.71 -4.70
CA PRO A 164 20.73 32.45 -3.87
C PRO A 164 20.30 33.89 -3.56
N LYS A 165 19.70 34.60 -4.54
CA LYS A 165 19.21 35.98 -4.35
C LYS A 165 18.10 36.05 -3.30
N ARG A 166 17.20 35.06 -3.29
CA ARG A 166 16.15 34.97 -2.28
C ARG A 166 16.72 34.61 -0.91
N ALA A 167 17.70 33.71 -0.86
CA ALA A 167 18.37 33.33 0.38
C ALA A 167 18.99 34.57 1.06
N VAL A 168 19.66 35.43 0.28
CA VAL A 168 20.21 36.71 0.78
C VAL A 168 19.11 37.63 1.28
N PHE A 169 18.04 37.81 0.51
CA PHE A 169 16.90 38.64 0.91
C PHE A 169 16.30 38.21 2.27
N TYR A 170 16.12 36.93 2.47
CA TYR A 170 15.58 36.42 3.74
C TYR A 170 16.59 36.48 4.89
N ALA A 171 17.90 36.36 4.61
CA ALA A 171 18.95 36.52 5.60
C ALA A 171 19.03 37.97 6.08
N GLU A 172 19.04 38.92 5.15
CA GLU A 172 19.01 40.37 5.44
C GLU A 172 17.76 40.74 6.27
N ARG A 173 16.59 40.24 5.86
CA ARG A 173 15.35 40.43 6.62
C ARG A 173 15.44 39.88 8.04
N TYR A 174 16.09 38.74 8.23
CA TYR A 174 16.29 38.15 9.56
C TYR A 174 17.20 39.01 10.45
N GLU A 175 18.26 39.57 9.88
CA GLU A 175 19.24 40.41 10.59
C GLU A 175 18.69 41.76 11.01
N VAL A 176 17.82 42.38 10.17
CA VAL A 176 17.20 43.67 10.46
C VAL A 176 15.81 43.57 11.08
N TRP A 177 15.51 42.43 11.68
CA TRP A 177 14.19 42.18 12.27
C TRP A 177 13.94 43.12 13.47
N ASP A 178 12.92 43.95 13.37
CA ASP A 178 12.56 44.98 14.36
C ASP A 178 11.11 44.80 14.87
N ASP A 179 10.66 43.57 15.02
CA ASP A 179 9.31 43.24 15.48
C ASP A 179 9.38 42.60 16.89
N GLU A 180 8.31 42.72 17.67
CA GLU A 180 8.19 42.08 18.98
C GLU A 180 8.23 40.55 18.92
N ALA A 181 7.86 39.97 17.76
CA ALA A 181 7.95 38.55 17.50
C ALA A 181 9.40 38.08 17.27
N PRO A 182 9.77 36.86 17.68
CA PRO A 182 11.11 36.32 17.41
C PRO A 182 11.45 36.33 15.91
N PRO A 183 12.69 36.69 15.52
CA PRO A 183 13.09 36.73 14.13
C PRO A 183 12.95 35.37 13.44
N CYS A 184 12.51 35.37 12.19
CA CYS A 184 12.33 34.17 11.39
C CYS A 184 12.62 34.45 9.90
N HIS A 185 13.16 33.45 9.18
CA HIS A 185 13.41 33.55 7.75
C HIS A 185 12.11 33.49 6.95
N TYR A 186 11.28 32.46 7.19
CA TYR A 186 10.12 32.15 6.34
C TYR A 186 8.80 32.16 7.11
N SER A 187 8.83 32.22 8.46
CA SER A 187 7.64 32.09 9.31
C SER A 187 6.81 30.85 8.96
N THR A 188 5.49 30.99 8.89
CA THR A 188 4.54 29.93 8.49
C THR A 188 4.18 29.96 7.01
N HIS A 189 4.81 30.82 6.20
CA HIS A 189 4.44 31.02 4.80
C HIS A 189 4.63 29.79 3.91
N TYR A 190 5.47 28.83 4.33
CA TYR A 190 5.64 27.55 3.62
C TYR A 190 4.44 26.60 3.79
N SER A 191 3.61 26.79 4.83
CA SER A 191 2.40 26.02 5.11
C SER A 191 1.46 26.81 6.02
N SER A 192 0.33 27.20 5.52
CA SER A 192 -0.72 27.92 6.23
C SER A 192 -2.10 27.44 5.79
N ALA A 193 -3.16 27.77 6.54
CA ALA A 193 -4.53 27.44 6.13
C ALA A 193 -4.84 28.00 4.74
N ALA A 194 -4.40 29.23 4.43
CA ALA A 194 -4.58 29.81 3.12
C ALA A 194 -3.86 29.03 2.00
N ALA A 195 -2.64 28.52 2.25
CA ALA A 195 -1.92 27.69 1.30
C ALA A 195 -2.62 26.33 1.08
N THR A 196 -3.10 25.72 2.15
CA THR A 196 -3.85 24.46 2.06
C THR A 196 -5.13 24.62 1.25
N LEU A 197 -5.92 25.66 1.56
CA LEU A 197 -7.15 25.97 0.82
C LEU A 197 -6.88 26.37 -0.63
N HIS A 198 -5.76 27.03 -0.91
CA HIS A 198 -5.32 27.33 -2.27
C HIS A 198 -5.08 26.05 -3.08
N TRP A 199 -4.37 25.07 -2.52
CA TRP A 199 -4.12 23.80 -3.20
C TRP A 199 -5.40 22.99 -3.41
N LEU A 200 -6.29 22.92 -2.40
CA LEU A 200 -7.49 22.07 -2.40
C LEU A 200 -8.77 22.82 -2.86
N ILE A 201 -8.62 23.94 -3.56
CA ILE A 201 -9.75 24.81 -3.95
C ILE A 201 -10.84 24.12 -4.78
N ARG A 202 -10.54 22.98 -5.41
CA ARG A 202 -11.49 22.20 -6.25
C ARG A 202 -12.16 21.05 -5.52
N ILE A 203 -11.79 20.82 -4.24
CA ILE A 203 -12.21 19.66 -3.44
C ILE A 203 -13.08 20.13 -2.26
N GLU A 204 -14.27 19.55 -2.12
CA GLU A 204 -15.08 19.76 -0.91
C GLU A 204 -14.53 18.93 0.27
N PRO A 205 -14.58 19.46 1.50
CA PRO A 205 -15.23 20.73 1.93
C PRO A 205 -14.31 21.97 1.84
N PHE A 206 -13.13 21.86 1.25
CA PHE A 206 -12.14 22.94 1.23
C PHE A 206 -12.58 24.14 0.40
N THR A 207 -13.31 23.92 -0.70
CA THR A 207 -13.90 24.98 -1.50
C THR A 207 -14.90 25.79 -0.66
N THR A 208 -15.77 25.11 0.09
CA THR A 208 -16.70 25.77 1.01
C THR A 208 -15.98 26.57 2.09
N PHE A 209 -14.89 26.04 2.66
CA PHE A 209 -14.07 26.76 3.64
C PHE A 209 -13.40 27.97 3.03
N PHE A 210 -12.85 27.84 1.83
CA PHE A 210 -12.25 28.95 1.09
C PHE A 210 -13.27 30.08 0.87
N LEU A 211 -14.42 29.78 0.34
CA LEU A 211 -15.48 30.75 0.07
C LEU A 211 -15.97 31.43 1.36
N SER A 212 -16.14 30.67 2.45
CA SER A 212 -16.57 31.23 3.74
C SER A 212 -15.59 32.27 4.32
N THR A 213 -14.28 32.09 4.07
CA THR A 213 -13.24 33.02 4.52
C THR A 213 -13.04 34.20 3.59
N ASN A 214 -13.49 34.12 2.34
CA ASN A 214 -13.28 35.15 1.29
C ASN A 214 -14.60 35.84 0.85
N GLY A 215 -15.59 35.93 1.73
CA GLY A 215 -16.84 36.64 1.43
C GLY A 215 -17.67 35.98 0.31
N ASN A 216 -17.64 34.66 0.22
CA ASN A 216 -18.29 33.82 -0.80
C ASN A 216 -17.82 34.13 -2.24
N LYS A 217 -16.56 34.53 -2.41
CA LYS A 217 -15.97 34.79 -3.72
C LYS A 217 -14.66 34.05 -3.88
N PHE A 218 -14.37 33.61 -5.08
CA PHE A 218 -13.02 33.15 -5.44
C PHE A 218 -12.07 34.36 -5.55
N HIS A 219 -10.79 34.12 -5.35
CA HIS A 219 -9.76 35.12 -5.63
C HIS A 219 -9.70 35.44 -7.13
N HIS A 220 -8.97 36.51 -7.47
CA HIS A 220 -8.68 36.82 -8.86
C HIS A 220 -8.08 35.60 -9.57
N PRO A 221 -8.54 35.24 -10.78
CA PRO A 221 -8.12 34.03 -11.49
C PRO A 221 -6.62 33.85 -11.63
N ASN A 222 -5.86 34.95 -11.79
CA ASN A 222 -4.39 34.90 -11.83
C ASN A 222 -3.72 34.41 -10.54
N ARG A 223 -4.43 34.49 -9.40
CA ARG A 223 -3.96 34.02 -8.09
C ARG A 223 -4.48 32.65 -7.72
N THR A 224 -5.39 32.11 -8.52
CA THR A 224 -5.97 30.78 -8.29
C THR A 224 -5.00 29.70 -8.73
N PHE A 225 -4.91 28.62 -7.98
CA PHE A 225 -4.11 27.45 -8.37
C PHE A 225 -4.64 26.88 -9.68
N SER A 226 -3.83 27.00 -10.73
CA SER A 226 -4.25 26.71 -12.10
C SER A 226 -3.19 25.98 -12.92
N GLY A 227 -1.98 25.77 -12.40
CA GLY A 227 -0.92 25.07 -13.11
C GLY A 227 0.27 24.75 -12.22
N ILE A 228 0.83 23.56 -12.39
CA ILE A 228 2.00 23.08 -11.64
C ILE A 228 3.25 23.88 -11.99
N THR A 229 3.57 23.96 -13.28
CA THR A 229 4.74 24.71 -13.77
C THR A 229 4.71 26.17 -13.33
N ARG A 230 3.54 26.79 -13.39
CA ARG A 230 3.34 28.16 -12.94
C ARG A 230 3.59 28.30 -11.43
N SER A 231 3.04 27.41 -10.63
CA SER A 231 3.24 27.41 -9.17
C SER A 231 4.70 27.22 -8.79
N TRP A 232 5.41 26.31 -9.48
CA TRP A 232 6.84 26.12 -9.29
C TRP A 232 7.64 27.37 -9.61
N ARG A 233 7.36 28.04 -10.75
CA ARG A 233 8.03 29.31 -11.14
C ARG A 233 7.81 30.40 -10.08
N HIS A 234 6.59 30.55 -9.55
CA HIS A 234 6.30 31.50 -8.47
C HIS A 234 7.13 31.19 -7.23
N CYS A 235 7.16 29.93 -6.80
CA CYS A 235 7.97 29.48 -5.67
C CYS A 235 9.50 29.68 -5.87
N GLN A 236 9.98 29.96 -7.08
CA GLN A 236 11.39 30.24 -7.35
C GLN A 236 11.69 31.75 -7.49
N ARG A 237 10.70 32.58 -7.82
CA ARG A 237 10.90 33.98 -8.16
C ARG A 237 10.28 34.95 -7.16
N ASP A 238 9.10 34.64 -6.68
CA ASP A 238 8.34 35.51 -5.79
C ASP A 238 8.81 35.37 -4.35
N THR A 239 9.19 36.47 -3.72
CA THR A 239 9.60 36.49 -2.30
C THR A 239 8.44 36.28 -1.35
N SER A 240 7.20 36.46 -1.78
CA SER A 240 6.00 36.18 -0.98
C SER A 240 5.56 34.70 -1.07
N ASP A 241 6.08 33.94 -2.03
CA ASP A 241 5.65 32.55 -2.28
C ASP A 241 6.76 31.53 -1.97
N VAL A 242 6.68 30.95 -0.79
CA VAL A 242 7.55 29.86 -0.33
C VAL A 242 6.75 28.61 0.03
N LYS A 243 5.57 28.41 -0.60
CA LYS A 243 4.69 27.27 -0.33
C LYS A 243 5.37 25.96 -0.71
N GLU A 244 5.38 25.05 0.24
CA GLU A 244 5.64 23.63 -0.03
C GLU A 244 4.37 22.91 -0.48
N LEU A 245 4.49 21.67 -0.90
CA LEU A 245 3.36 20.82 -1.28
C LEU A 245 2.66 20.25 -0.04
N ILE A 246 1.53 19.63 -0.29
CA ILE A 246 0.76 18.84 0.67
C ILE A 246 0.73 17.38 0.22
N PRO A 247 0.41 16.42 1.10
CA PRO A 247 0.43 15.00 0.77
C PRO A 247 -0.43 14.62 -0.44
N GLU A 248 -1.52 15.35 -0.69
CA GLU A 248 -2.48 15.10 -1.76
C GLU A 248 -1.85 15.14 -3.16
N PHE A 249 -0.78 15.89 -3.35
CA PHE A 249 0.01 15.87 -4.61
C PHE A 249 0.60 14.48 -4.94
N TYR A 250 0.55 13.55 -4.00
CA TYR A 250 1.15 12.23 -4.08
C TYR A 250 0.14 11.09 -4.01
N TYR A 251 -1.17 11.39 -3.84
CA TYR A 251 -2.19 10.34 -3.81
C TYR A 251 -3.59 10.76 -4.28
N LEU A 252 -3.86 12.04 -4.52
CA LEU A 252 -5.20 12.56 -4.83
C LEU A 252 -5.24 13.26 -6.20
N PRO A 253 -5.30 12.53 -7.31
CA PRO A 253 -5.35 13.12 -8.65
C PRO A 253 -6.59 14.01 -8.88
N GLU A 254 -7.69 13.75 -8.17
CA GLU A 254 -8.95 14.50 -8.27
C GLU A 254 -8.79 15.99 -7.91
N MET A 255 -7.77 16.36 -7.12
CA MET A 255 -7.52 17.78 -6.79
C MET A 255 -7.12 18.64 -8.00
N PHE A 256 -6.69 18.02 -9.10
CA PHE A 256 -6.29 18.71 -10.32
C PHE A 256 -7.45 18.90 -11.30
N VAL A 257 -8.59 18.30 -11.05
CA VAL A 257 -9.77 18.33 -11.93
C VAL A 257 -10.90 19.15 -11.30
N ASN A 258 -11.50 20.04 -12.05
CA ASN A 258 -12.66 20.82 -11.62
C ASN A 258 -13.97 20.03 -11.82
N SER A 259 -14.09 18.87 -11.18
CA SER A 259 -15.23 17.95 -11.33
C SER A 259 -16.56 18.54 -10.89
N ASN A 260 -16.51 19.56 -10.01
CA ASN A 260 -17.72 20.24 -9.50
C ASN A 260 -18.16 21.41 -10.39
N GLY A 261 -17.41 21.73 -11.47
CA GLY A 261 -17.74 22.81 -12.39
C GLY A 261 -17.74 24.20 -11.76
N TYR A 262 -16.85 24.46 -10.80
CA TYR A 262 -16.75 25.79 -10.18
C TYR A 262 -16.33 26.84 -11.20
N GLY A 263 -17.01 27.99 -11.22
CA GLY A 263 -16.65 29.15 -12.02
C GLY A 263 -15.48 29.90 -11.42
N LEU A 264 -14.26 29.49 -11.74
CA LEU A 264 -13.02 30.08 -11.20
C LEU A 264 -12.57 31.36 -11.94
N GLY A 265 -13.30 31.76 -13.01
CA GLY A 265 -13.09 32.98 -13.78
C GLY A 265 -12.00 32.87 -14.86
N ASP A 266 -11.78 33.99 -15.59
CA ASP A 266 -10.83 34.08 -16.66
C ASP A 266 -9.62 34.92 -16.23
N ARG A 267 -8.44 34.49 -16.63
CA ARG A 267 -7.18 35.23 -16.40
C ARG A 267 -7.12 36.52 -17.24
N ASP A 268 -6.18 37.36 -16.95
CA ASP A 268 -5.96 38.62 -17.71
C ASP A 268 -5.64 38.38 -19.18
N ASP A 269 -5.11 37.21 -19.52
CA ASP A 269 -4.85 36.77 -20.90
C ASP A 269 -6.10 36.16 -21.59
N GLY A 270 -7.27 36.16 -20.93
CA GLY A 270 -8.51 35.59 -21.43
C GLY A 270 -8.61 34.08 -21.32
N THR A 271 -7.63 33.41 -20.70
CA THR A 271 -7.66 31.95 -20.53
C THR A 271 -8.56 31.58 -19.34
N PRO A 272 -9.57 30.72 -19.52
CA PRO A 272 -10.43 30.27 -18.41
C PRO A 272 -9.63 29.40 -17.43
N VAL A 273 -9.89 29.59 -16.14
CA VAL A 273 -9.37 28.72 -15.09
C VAL A 273 -10.36 27.60 -14.85
N CYS A 274 -9.99 26.37 -15.22
CA CYS A 274 -10.80 25.17 -15.00
C CYS A 274 -9.94 24.11 -14.27
N ASP A 275 -9.49 23.08 -14.96
CA ASP A 275 -8.56 22.09 -14.44
C ASP A 275 -7.17 22.69 -14.20
N VAL A 276 -6.34 21.96 -13.44
CA VAL A 276 -4.95 22.36 -13.22
C VAL A 276 -4.11 21.93 -14.42
N GLU A 277 -3.40 22.87 -14.99
CA GLU A 277 -2.45 22.65 -16.07
C GLU A 277 -1.26 21.83 -15.57
N LEU A 278 -1.09 20.63 -16.13
CA LEU A 278 -0.03 19.70 -15.79
C LEU A 278 1.24 19.98 -16.61
N PRO A 279 2.42 19.54 -16.13
CA PRO A 279 3.62 19.52 -16.95
C PRO A 279 3.45 18.62 -18.17
N ALA A 280 4.14 18.91 -19.28
CA ALA A 280 4.00 18.16 -20.53
C ALA A 280 4.32 16.67 -20.41
N TRP A 281 5.21 16.28 -19.49
CA TRP A 281 5.56 14.90 -19.21
C TRP A 281 4.46 14.12 -18.44
N ALA A 282 3.42 14.75 -17.92
CA ALA A 282 2.30 14.11 -17.26
C ALA A 282 1.02 14.28 -18.12
N LYS A 283 0.58 13.20 -18.77
CA LYS A 283 -0.58 13.25 -19.66
C LYS A 283 -1.91 13.36 -18.92
N THR A 284 -1.97 12.80 -17.71
CA THR A 284 -3.17 12.78 -16.86
C THR A 284 -2.81 13.16 -15.41
N PRO A 285 -3.79 13.57 -14.59
CA PRO A 285 -3.59 13.76 -13.15
C PRO A 285 -3.01 12.54 -12.45
N GLU A 286 -3.44 11.35 -12.85
CA GLU A 286 -2.94 10.08 -12.31
C GLU A 286 -1.47 9.86 -12.67
N ASP A 287 -1.05 10.20 -13.90
CA ASP A 287 0.37 10.15 -14.29
C ASP A 287 1.21 11.09 -13.45
N PHE A 288 0.73 12.32 -13.23
CA PHE A 288 1.41 13.28 -12.39
C PHE A 288 1.62 12.75 -10.97
N VAL A 289 0.55 12.25 -10.34
CA VAL A 289 0.60 11.66 -8.98
C VAL A 289 1.54 10.46 -8.96
N ARG A 290 1.43 9.55 -9.91
CA ARG A 290 2.26 8.35 -10.04
C ARG A 290 3.74 8.70 -10.17
N ILE A 291 4.09 9.65 -11.06
CA ILE A 291 5.48 10.08 -11.26
C ILE A 291 6.02 10.73 -9.98
N ASN A 292 5.28 11.63 -9.35
CA ASN A 292 5.71 12.23 -8.07
C ASN A 292 5.89 11.18 -6.97
N ARG A 293 5.07 10.15 -6.94
CA ARG A 293 5.20 9.03 -5.99
C ARG A 293 6.45 8.20 -6.26
N MET A 294 6.73 7.87 -7.53
CA MET A 294 7.93 7.14 -7.97
C MET A 294 9.23 7.84 -7.61
N VAL A 295 9.27 9.16 -7.78
CA VAL A 295 10.46 9.99 -7.47
C VAL A 295 10.88 9.85 -6.00
N ARG A 296 9.96 9.52 -5.13
CA ARG A 296 10.22 9.34 -3.70
C ARG A 296 10.65 7.93 -3.32
N ASP A 297 10.68 6.98 -4.25
CA ASP A 297 11.18 5.65 -3.97
C ASP A 297 12.71 5.57 -4.20
N PRO A 298 13.53 5.52 -3.11
CA PRO A 298 14.99 5.43 -3.24
C PRO A 298 15.44 4.17 -3.95
N SER A 299 14.58 3.14 -4.04
CA SER A 299 14.92 1.88 -4.70
C SER A 299 15.19 2.09 -6.18
N ARG A 300 14.47 3.02 -6.81
CA ARG A 300 14.67 3.36 -8.22
C ARG A 300 15.80 4.35 -8.44
N LEU A 301 15.98 5.32 -7.53
CA LEU A 301 17.11 6.25 -7.59
C LEU A 301 18.48 5.54 -7.46
N THR A 302 18.56 4.49 -6.63
CA THR A 302 19.78 3.68 -6.48
C THR A 302 19.99 2.70 -7.63
N LEU A 303 18.92 2.13 -8.19
CA LEU A 303 19.02 1.25 -9.35
C LEU A 303 19.48 2.03 -10.59
N ASN A 304 18.98 3.24 -10.80
CA ASN A 304 19.42 4.11 -11.90
C ASN A 304 20.87 4.62 -11.74
N LYS A 305 21.38 4.80 -10.50
CA LYS A 305 22.79 5.13 -10.28
C LYS A 305 23.77 4.01 -10.70
N TYR A 306 23.33 2.75 -10.65
CA TYR A 306 24.16 1.61 -11.09
C TYR A 306 24.05 1.31 -12.58
N SER A 307 22.98 1.76 -13.26
CA SER A 307 22.82 1.54 -14.71
C SER A 307 23.76 2.39 -15.57
N CYS A 308 24.28 3.51 -15.04
CA CYS A 308 25.18 4.41 -15.78
C CYS A 308 26.62 3.90 -15.94
N PHE A 309 27.00 2.77 -15.34
CA PHE A 309 28.39 2.30 -15.35
C PHE A 309 28.67 0.93 -15.97
N LEU A 310 27.68 0.33 -16.64
CA LEU A 310 27.92 -0.92 -17.37
C LEU A 310 28.12 -0.58 -18.85
N PRO A 311 29.28 -0.94 -19.45
CA PRO A 311 29.49 -0.74 -20.88
C PRO A 311 28.52 -1.60 -21.66
N GLN A 312 27.79 -0.97 -22.56
CA GLN A 312 26.86 -1.60 -23.47
C GLN A 312 27.62 -2.52 -24.43
N SER A 313 27.51 -3.81 -24.23
CA SER A 313 28.02 -4.80 -25.17
C SER A 313 26.89 -5.74 -25.59
N PRO A 314 26.55 -5.81 -26.90
CA PRO A 314 25.48 -6.66 -27.41
C PRO A 314 25.70 -8.16 -27.19
N LEU A 315 26.91 -8.58 -26.86
CA LEU A 315 27.27 -10.00 -26.66
C LEU A 315 26.90 -10.57 -25.29
N MET A 316 26.62 -9.74 -24.28
CA MET A 316 26.20 -10.19 -22.94
C MET A 316 24.76 -10.74 -22.88
N PHE A 317 23.93 -10.46 -23.87
CA PHE A 317 22.51 -10.81 -23.85
C PHE A 317 22.21 -12.31 -23.94
N LYS A 318 22.97 -13.09 -24.69
CA LYS A 318 22.72 -14.54 -24.84
C LYS A 318 23.01 -15.33 -23.58
N GLU A 319 24.04 -14.96 -22.82
CA GLU A 319 24.36 -15.61 -21.54
C GLU A 319 23.40 -15.19 -20.42
N GLN A 320 22.90 -13.95 -20.45
CA GLN A 320 21.90 -13.49 -19.47
C GLN A 320 20.51 -14.11 -19.68
N MET A 321 20.13 -14.47 -20.91
CA MET A 321 18.87 -15.18 -21.17
C MET A 321 18.84 -16.57 -20.51
N GLN A 322 19.99 -17.22 -20.31
CA GLN A 322 20.08 -18.49 -19.57
C GLN A 322 19.96 -18.30 -18.05
N GLN A 323 19.99 -17.07 -17.54
CA GLN A 323 19.94 -16.76 -16.11
C GLN A 323 18.56 -16.34 -15.60
N ASP A 324 17.53 -16.36 -16.43
CA ASP A 324 16.15 -16.04 -16.01
C ASP A 324 15.62 -17.06 -15.01
N VAL A 325 15.90 -18.31 -15.23
CA VAL A 325 15.53 -19.41 -14.34
C VAL A 325 16.69 -19.68 -13.39
N ILE A 326 16.51 -19.29 -12.12
CA ILE A 326 17.54 -19.53 -11.07
C ILE A 326 17.55 -21.01 -10.67
N MET A 327 16.36 -21.61 -10.56
CA MET A 327 16.19 -22.93 -9.99
C MET A 327 14.87 -23.57 -10.40
N VAL A 328 14.91 -24.88 -10.57
CA VAL A 328 13.73 -25.75 -10.66
C VAL A 328 13.80 -26.78 -9.57
N LEU A 329 12.79 -26.83 -8.70
CA LEU A 329 12.66 -27.76 -7.58
C LEU A 329 11.48 -28.69 -7.85
N LYS A 330 11.73 -29.98 -8.04
CA LYS A 330 10.69 -30.96 -8.32
C LYS A 330 10.35 -31.77 -7.07
N PHE A 331 9.08 -31.77 -6.68
CA PHE A 331 8.61 -32.56 -5.53
C PHE A 331 8.39 -34.05 -5.91
N PRO A 332 8.72 -34.99 -5.00
CA PRO A 332 8.56 -36.41 -5.26
C PRO A 332 7.11 -36.85 -5.57
N SER A 333 6.13 -36.10 -5.09
CA SER A 333 4.71 -36.45 -5.25
C SER A 333 4.17 -36.21 -6.66
N ASN A 334 4.85 -35.41 -7.50
CA ASN A 334 4.36 -34.91 -8.80
C ASN A 334 2.92 -34.33 -8.75
N SER A 335 2.42 -33.95 -7.57
CA SER A 335 1.09 -33.40 -7.39
C SER A 335 1.14 -31.90 -7.72
N PRO A 336 0.22 -31.36 -8.55
CA PRO A 336 0.21 -29.94 -8.90
C PRO A 336 0.33 -29.02 -7.67
N VAL A 337 1.17 -28.01 -7.75
CA VAL A 337 1.32 -27.02 -6.69
C VAL A 337 0.18 -26.02 -6.80
N THR A 338 -0.67 -25.95 -5.78
CA THR A 338 -1.87 -25.10 -5.77
C THR A 338 -1.62 -23.75 -5.14
N HIS A 339 -0.74 -23.70 -4.13
CA HIS A 339 -0.42 -22.46 -3.41
C HIS A 339 1.06 -22.34 -3.13
N VAL A 340 1.56 -21.11 -3.24
CA VAL A 340 2.93 -20.73 -2.89
C VAL A 340 2.86 -19.49 -2.01
N ALA A 341 3.62 -19.46 -0.92
CA ALA A 341 3.81 -18.29 -0.07
C ALA A 341 5.29 -18.11 0.26
N ALA A 342 5.85 -16.97 -0.13
CA ALA A 342 7.27 -16.65 0.01
C ALA A 342 7.52 -15.64 1.15
N ASN A 343 7.47 -16.11 2.40
CA ASN A 343 7.81 -15.27 3.56
C ASN A 343 9.31 -15.37 3.83
N THR A 344 10.08 -14.54 3.14
CA THR A 344 11.55 -14.62 3.06
C THR A 344 12.27 -13.47 3.79
N LEU A 345 11.61 -12.76 4.70
CA LEU A 345 12.21 -11.69 5.50
C LEU A 345 13.44 -12.18 6.26
N PRO A 346 14.60 -11.48 6.17
CA PRO A 346 15.85 -11.93 6.75
C PRO A 346 15.87 -12.08 8.27
N HIS A 347 14.98 -11.34 8.97
CA HIS A 347 14.88 -11.37 10.44
C HIS A 347 13.94 -12.46 10.95
N LEU A 348 13.26 -13.19 10.08
CA LEU A 348 12.45 -14.32 10.50
C LEU A 348 13.32 -15.43 11.05
N ALA A 349 12.86 -16.10 12.10
CA ALA A 349 13.52 -17.27 12.65
C ALA A 349 13.69 -18.40 11.61
N MET A 350 12.76 -18.44 10.65
CA MET A 350 12.70 -19.47 9.61
C MET A 350 12.16 -18.88 8.31
N PRO A 351 12.98 -18.12 7.54
CA PRO A 351 12.57 -17.66 6.22
C PRO A 351 12.37 -18.88 5.31
N ALA A 352 11.24 -18.95 4.63
CA ALA A 352 10.85 -20.12 3.85
C ALA A 352 9.89 -19.79 2.71
N VAL A 353 9.81 -20.73 1.77
CA VAL A 353 8.78 -20.83 0.75
C VAL A 353 7.86 -21.98 1.11
N VAL A 354 6.66 -21.68 1.56
CA VAL A 354 5.64 -22.68 1.87
C VAL A 354 4.85 -23.00 0.62
N THR A 355 4.71 -24.29 0.32
CA THR A 355 3.95 -24.77 -0.83
C THR A 355 2.86 -25.74 -0.42
N VAL A 356 1.72 -25.65 -1.07
CA VAL A 356 0.60 -26.60 -0.89
C VAL A 356 0.27 -27.20 -2.25
N THR A 357 0.11 -28.51 -2.30
CA THR A 357 -0.27 -29.26 -3.50
C THR A 357 -1.77 -29.51 -3.57
N CYS A 358 -2.29 -29.90 -4.73
CA CYS A 358 -3.70 -30.27 -4.89
C CYS A 358 -4.10 -31.50 -4.06
N SER A 359 -3.15 -32.36 -3.69
CA SER A 359 -3.35 -33.45 -2.71
C SER A 359 -3.38 -32.96 -1.26
N ARG A 360 -3.33 -31.62 -1.06
CA ARG A 360 -3.32 -30.96 0.26
C ARG A 360 -2.14 -31.34 1.14
N LEU A 361 -1.03 -31.73 0.51
CA LEU A 361 0.26 -31.90 1.15
C LEU A 361 0.97 -30.55 1.15
N PHE A 362 1.54 -30.13 2.29
CA PHE A 362 2.30 -28.90 2.37
C PHE A 362 3.75 -29.12 2.79
N ALA A 363 4.63 -28.31 2.25
CA ALA A 363 6.07 -28.30 2.51
C ALA A 363 6.55 -26.93 2.92
N VAL A 364 7.52 -26.87 3.84
CA VAL A 364 8.19 -25.66 4.28
C VAL A 364 9.62 -25.70 3.74
N ASN A 365 9.82 -25.14 2.55
CA ASN A 365 11.13 -25.16 1.89
C ASN A 365 11.96 -23.98 2.43
N ARG A 366 13.16 -24.26 2.91
CA ARG A 366 14.01 -23.28 3.54
C ARG A 366 14.52 -22.25 2.51
N TRP A 367 14.47 -20.97 2.89
CA TRP A 367 15.01 -19.88 2.08
C TRP A 367 16.41 -19.47 2.53
N HIS A 368 17.33 -19.34 1.60
CA HIS A 368 18.70 -18.88 1.83
C HIS A 368 18.88 -17.49 1.21
N ASN A 369 19.19 -16.50 2.04
CA ASN A 369 19.35 -15.09 1.62
C ASN A 369 20.64 -14.80 0.81
N THR A 370 21.36 -15.83 0.35
CA THR A 370 22.64 -15.73 -0.36
C THR A 370 22.52 -15.17 -1.78
N VAL A 371 21.30 -15.11 -2.34
CA VAL A 371 21.06 -14.62 -3.70
C VAL A 371 21.40 -13.14 -3.88
N GLY A 372 21.32 -12.33 -2.82
CA GLY A 372 21.66 -10.88 -2.84
C GLY A 372 23.16 -10.57 -2.87
N LEU A 373 24.03 -11.55 -2.73
CA LEU A 373 25.50 -11.36 -2.66
C LEU A 373 26.20 -11.59 -4.01
N ARG A 374 25.52 -12.04 -5.05
CA ARG A 374 26.11 -12.18 -6.39
C ARG A 374 26.50 -10.79 -6.92
N GLY A 375 27.79 -10.54 -7.02
CA GLY A 375 28.38 -9.27 -7.48
C GLY A 375 28.92 -8.36 -6.38
N ALA A 376 28.87 -8.75 -5.11
CA ALA A 376 29.57 -8.01 -4.04
C ALA A 376 31.10 -8.19 -4.13
N PRO A 377 31.90 -7.13 -3.93
CA PRO A 377 33.33 -7.25 -3.90
C PRO A 377 33.80 -8.23 -2.78
N GLY A 378 34.51 -9.30 -3.14
CA GLY A 378 34.98 -10.33 -2.21
C GLY A 378 34.18 -11.64 -2.22
N TYR A 379 33.18 -11.77 -3.10
CA TYR A 379 32.43 -13.02 -3.26
C TYR A 379 33.27 -14.07 -4.03
N SER A 380 33.55 -15.19 -3.41
CA SER A 380 34.27 -16.29 -4.10
C SER A 380 33.29 -17.19 -4.84
N LEU A 381 33.65 -17.67 -6.03
CA LEU A 381 32.86 -18.61 -6.83
C LEU A 381 32.49 -19.90 -6.06
N GLU A 382 33.22 -20.27 -5.03
CA GLU A 382 32.93 -21.45 -4.18
C GLU A 382 31.68 -21.29 -3.31
N GLN A 383 31.25 -20.05 -3.01
CA GLN A 383 30.03 -19.77 -2.27
C GLN A 383 28.77 -19.76 -3.17
N ALA A 384 28.91 -19.86 -4.49
CA ALA A 384 27.84 -19.87 -5.47
C ALA A 384 27.01 -21.17 -5.51
N HIS A 385 27.32 -22.17 -4.71
CA HIS A 385 26.68 -23.48 -4.72
C HIS A 385 25.39 -23.57 -3.85
N HIS A 386 25.03 -22.53 -3.12
CA HIS A 386 23.77 -22.55 -2.36
C HIS A 386 22.61 -22.03 -3.21
N LEU A 387 21.73 -22.96 -3.60
CA LEU A 387 20.46 -22.62 -4.23
C LEU A 387 19.58 -21.80 -3.26
N PRO A 388 18.77 -20.88 -3.74
CA PRO A 388 17.97 -20.02 -2.85
C PRO A 388 16.91 -20.78 -2.04
N ILE A 389 16.48 -21.94 -2.52
CA ILE A 389 15.43 -22.75 -1.90
C ILE A 389 15.99 -24.16 -1.65
N GLU A 390 15.95 -24.61 -0.41
CA GLU A 390 16.24 -25.99 -0.01
C GLU A 390 14.95 -26.72 0.26
N MET A 391 14.77 -27.89 -0.37
CA MET A 391 13.56 -28.71 -0.19
C MET A 391 13.38 -29.14 1.25
N ASP A 392 12.16 -29.09 1.71
CA ASP A 392 11.78 -29.62 3.03
C ASP A 392 12.22 -31.06 3.20
N SER A 393 13.03 -31.33 4.22
CA SER A 393 13.60 -32.65 4.48
C SER A 393 12.55 -33.73 4.77
N VAL A 394 11.39 -33.34 5.31
CA VAL A 394 10.28 -34.26 5.57
C VAL A 394 9.67 -34.76 4.26
N ILE A 395 9.64 -33.91 3.23
CA ILE A 395 9.15 -34.26 1.90
C ILE A 395 10.20 -34.99 1.09
N ALA A 396 11.47 -34.54 1.18
CA ALA A 396 12.58 -35.12 0.43
C ALA A 396 12.85 -36.59 0.78
N ASN A 397 12.75 -36.96 2.05
CA ASN A 397 13.10 -38.28 2.53
C ASN A 397 12.02 -39.35 2.35
N ASN A 398 10.82 -38.94 1.89
CA ASN A 398 9.67 -39.86 1.62
C ASN A 398 9.39 -40.92 2.70
N THR A 399 9.90 -40.75 3.92
CA THR A 399 9.78 -41.69 5.05
C THR A 399 8.43 -41.52 5.72
N GLY A 400 7.53 -42.29 5.34
CA GLY A 400 6.14 -42.58 5.47
C GLY A 400 5.33 -42.28 6.75
N THR A 401 5.81 -41.64 7.79
CA THR A 401 5.07 -41.59 9.07
C THR A 401 4.58 -40.18 9.48
N ASN A 402 5.09 -39.11 8.92
CA ASN A 402 4.62 -37.75 9.25
C ASN A 402 4.31 -36.92 7.97
N LYS A 403 3.29 -37.37 7.27
CA LYS A 403 2.79 -36.55 6.13
C LYS A 403 2.08 -35.33 6.66
N ARG A 404 2.61 -34.13 6.34
CA ARG A 404 1.93 -32.85 6.55
C ARG A 404 0.79 -32.71 5.52
N GLN A 405 -0.24 -33.53 5.66
CA GLN A 405 -1.37 -33.63 4.76
C GLN A 405 -2.65 -33.26 5.48
N ILE A 406 -3.46 -32.43 4.89
CA ILE A 406 -4.79 -32.07 5.35
C ILE A 406 -5.73 -33.18 4.87
N THR A 407 -6.20 -34.02 5.80
CA THR A 407 -7.06 -35.16 5.51
C THR A 407 -8.55 -34.87 5.74
N ASP A 408 -8.88 -33.73 6.32
CA ASP A 408 -10.25 -33.34 6.63
C ASP A 408 -11.11 -33.18 5.37
N LEU A 409 -12.39 -33.44 5.51
CA LEU A 409 -13.36 -33.43 4.42
C LEU A 409 -13.58 -32.01 3.90
N VAL A 410 -13.29 -31.81 2.62
CA VAL A 410 -13.57 -30.60 1.87
C VAL A 410 -14.90 -30.76 1.14
N ASP A 411 -15.65 -29.68 1.03
CA ASP A 411 -16.88 -29.65 0.24
C ASP A 411 -16.55 -29.88 -1.26
N GLN A 412 -17.23 -30.86 -1.85
CA GLN A 412 -16.97 -31.27 -3.25
C GLN A 412 -17.34 -30.20 -4.27
N SER A 413 -18.17 -29.21 -3.89
CA SER A 413 -18.54 -28.09 -4.75
C SER A 413 -17.48 -26.99 -4.82
N ILE A 414 -16.47 -27.03 -3.93
CA ILE A 414 -15.38 -26.06 -3.90
C ILE A 414 -14.20 -26.55 -4.72
N GLN A 415 -13.85 -25.79 -5.73
CA GLN A 415 -12.60 -26.00 -6.47
C GLN A 415 -11.43 -25.40 -5.66
N ILE A 416 -10.60 -26.26 -5.12
CA ILE A 416 -9.41 -25.85 -4.35
C ILE A 416 -8.44 -25.12 -5.27
N ASN A 417 -8.13 -23.89 -4.94
CA ASN A 417 -7.20 -23.00 -5.64
C ASN A 417 -6.30 -22.27 -4.63
N SER A 418 -5.43 -21.35 -5.12
CA SER A 418 -4.50 -20.61 -4.26
C SER A 418 -5.18 -19.73 -3.21
N GLN A 419 -6.41 -19.28 -3.45
CA GLN A 419 -7.17 -18.44 -2.52
C GLN A 419 -7.79 -19.20 -1.36
N CYS A 420 -7.78 -20.53 -1.40
CA CYS A 420 -8.23 -21.36 -0.27
C CYS A 420 -7.19 -21.44 0.86
N PHE A 421 -5.99 -20.92 0.66
CA PHE A 421 -4.87 -21.05 1.57
C PHE A 421 -4.28 -19.70 1.95
N VAL A 422 -3.87 -19.59 3.21
CA VAL A 422 -3.11 -18.46 3.74
C VAL A 422 -2.01 -19.00 4.64
N VAL A 423 -0.79 -18.49 4.48
CA VAL A 423 0.36 -18.84 5.34
C VAL A 423 0.65 -17.64 6.24
N THR A 424 0.89 -17.86 7.53
CA THR A 424 1.28 -16.79 8.45
C THR A 424 2.67 -16.23 8.12
N ALA A 425 2.93 -14.96 8.46
CA ALA A 425 4.17 -14.28 8.10
C ALA A 425 5.43 -14.96 8.66
N ASP A 426 5.30 -15.69 9.76
CA ASP A 426 6.37 -16.44 10.41
C ASP A 426 6.56 -17.87 9.85
N ASN A 427 5.77 -18.26 8.83
CA ASN A 427 5.74 -19.58 8.20
C ASN A 427 5.31 -20.73 9.12
N ARG A 428 4.79 -20.44 10.31
CA ARG A 428 4.47 -21.47 11.31
C ARG A 428 3.09 -22.11 11.15
N TYR A 429 2.16 -21.42 10.49
CA TYR A 429 0.78 -21.87 10.36
C TYR A 429 0.26 -21.70 8.94
N VAL A 430 -0.59 -22.65 8.54
CA VAL A 430 -1.33 -22.63 7.27
C VAL A 430 -2.82 -22.61 7.61
N LEU A 431 -3.52 -21.61 7.13
CA LEU A 431 -4.97 -21.49 7.24
C LEU A 431 -5.60 -22.01 5.95
N VAL A 432 -6.66 -22.77 6.07
CA VAL A 432 -7.32 -23.45 4.95
C VAL A 432 -8.83 -23.33 5.05
N CYS A 433 -9.49 -23.07 3.95
CA CYS A 433 -10.96 -23.07 3.86
C CYS A 433 -11.50 -24.13 2.88
N GLY A 434 -12.81 -24.12 2.67
CA GLY A 434 -13.51 -25.05 1.78
C GLY A 434 -14.05 -26.28 2.48
N PHE A 435 -14.19 -26.28 3.80
CA PHE A 435 -14.72 -27.42 4.55
C PHE A 435 -16.26 -27.41 4.56
N TRP A 436 -16.84 -28.61 4.49
CA TRP A 436 -18.30 -28.83 4.48
C TRP A 436 -19.01 -28.30 5.73
N ASP A 437 -18.29 -28.24 6.87
CA ASP A 437 -18.82 -27.76 8.16
C ASP A 437 -18.83 -26.24 8.29
N LYS A 438 -18.58 -25.53 7.18
CA LYS A 438 -18.59 -24.04 7.09
C LYS A 438 -17.48 -23.34 7.89
N SER A 439 -16.49 -24.11 8.34
CA SER A 439 -15.32 -23.60 9.05
C SER A 439 -14.16 -23.28 8.09
N PHE A 440 -13.21 -22.52 8.58
CA PHE A 440 -11.83 -22.58 8.11
C PHE A 440 -10.93 -23.06 9.25
N ARG A 441 -9.77 -23.61 8.93
CA ARG A 441 -8.93 -24.33 9.89
C ARG A 441 -7.50 -23.87 9.86
N VAL A 442 -6.86 -23.91 11.03
CA VAL A 442 -5.45 -23.53 11.24
C VAL A 442 -4.64 -24.80 11.52
N TYR A 443 -3.61 -25.03 10.72
CA TYR A 443 -2.69 -26.15 10.85
C TYR A 443 -1.29 -25.66 11.16
N SER A 444 -0.57 -26.35 12.06
CA SER A 444 0.85 -26.12 12.26
C SER A 444 1.64 -26.58 11.04
N SER A 445 2.45 -25.70 10.46
CA SER A 445 3.29 -26.04 9.30
C SER A 445 4.40 -27.03 9.64
N GLU A 446 4.87 -27.06 10.88
CA GLU A 446 5.91 -27.95 11.36
C GLU A 446 5.38 -29.38 11.55
N SER A 447 4.26 -29.54 12.25
CA SER A 447 3.74 -30.86 12.64
C SER A 447 2.60 -31.39 11.76
N GLY A 448 1.98 -30.53 10.92
CA GLY A 448 0.78 -30.86 10.16
C GLY A 448 -0.48 -31.01 10.99
N LYS A 449 -0.42 -30.73 12.31
CA LYS A 449 -1.56 -30.91 13.22
C LYS A 449 -2.52 -29.74 13.13
N LEU A 450 -3.81 -30.04 13.18
CA LEU A 450 -4.88 -29.08 13.37
C LEU A 450 -4.73 -28.41 14.74
N THR A 451 -4.69 -27.08 14.77
CA THR A 451 -4.53 -26.29 16.00
C THR A 451 -5.78 -25.50 16.36
N GLN A 452 -6.57 -25.08 15.37
CA GLN A 452 -7.82 -24.36 15.60
C GLN A 452 -8.81 -24.61 14.48
N ILE A 453 -10.11 -24.71 14.82
CA ILE A 453 -11.24 -24.67 13.89
C ILE A 453 -11.99 -23.37 14.15
N VAL A 454 -12.23 -22.59 13.10
CA VAL A 454 -12.87 -21.27 13.22
C VAL A 454 -14.23 -21.30 12.53
N PHE A 455 -15.26 -21.06 13.31
CA PHE A 455 -16.64 -20.95 12.86
C PHE A 455 -17.09 -19.49 12.86
N GLY A 456 -18.05 -19.13 12.02
CA GLY A 456 -18.64 -17.80 11.96
C GLY A 456 -19.55 -17.57 10.77
N HIS A 457 -19.28 -18.25 9.66
CA HIS A 457 -20.11 -18.18 8.45
C HIS A 457 -21.33 -19.11 8.50
N TRP A 458 -22.37 -18.72 7.75
CA TRP A 458 -23.60 -19.50 7.60
C TRP A 458 -23.54 -20.52 6.46
N ASP A 459 -22.52 -20.41 5.60
CA ASP A 459 -22.27 -21.36 4.51
C ASP A 459 -20.76 -21.56 4.32
N VAL A 460 -20.38 -22.38 3.34
CA VAL A 460 -18.99 -22.78 3.10
C VAL A 460 -18.10 -21.55 2.84
N VAL A 461 -16.95 -21.54 3.48
CA VAL A 461 -15.91 -20.51 3.26
C VAL A 461 -15.20 -20.82 1.94
N THR A 462 -15.25 -19.88 1.00
CA THR A 462 -14.79 -20.05 -0.39
C THR A 462 -13.38 -19.54 -0.64
N CYS A 463 -12.98 -18.48 0.10
CA CYS A 463 -11.68 -17.84 -0.08
C CYS A 463 -11.16 -17.22 1.22
N LEU A 464 -9.84 -17.08 1.29
CA LEU A 464 -9.10 -16.45 2.38
C LEU A 464 -8.10 -15.46 1.82
N ALA A 465 -7.87 -14.38 2.56
CA ALA A 465 -6.77 -13.45 2.31
C ALA A 465 -6.14 -13.01 3.63
N ARG A 466 -4.88 -12.61 3.58
CA ARG A 466 -4.14 -12.10 4.73
C ARG A 466 -3.35 -10.85 4.36
N SER A 467 -3.25 -9.92 5.28
CA SER A 467 -2.33 -8.79 5.18
C SER A 467 -1.84 -8.38 6.57
N GLU A 468 -0.62 -7.89 6.62
CA GLU A 468 0.03 -7.42 7.84
C GLU A 468 0.51 -5.99 7.65
N SER A 469 0.26 -5.13 8.64
CA SER A 469 0.73 -3.76 8.64
C SER A 469 2.13 -3.69 9.25
N TYR A 470 3.09 -3.23 8.47
CA TYR A 470 4.47 -3.04 8.95
C TYR A 470 4.60 -1.96 10.03
N ILE A 471 3.75 -0.95 10.00
CA ILE A 471 3.79 0.16 10.96
C ILE A 471 3.10 -0.22 12.28
N GLY A 472 1.95 -0.88 12.20
CA GLY A 472 1.10 -1.19 13.34
C GLY A 472 1.28 -2.59 13.92
N GLY A 473 1.91 -3.51 13.21
CA GLY A 473 1.98 -4.92 13.58
C GLY A 473 0.62 -5.63 13.53
N ASP A 474 -0.36 -5.02 12.85
CA ASP A 474 -1.70 -5.59 12.72
C ASP A 474 -1.68 -6.69 11.67
N CYS A 475 -2.17 -7.87 12.02
CA CYS A 475 -2.32 -8.98 11.11
C CYS A 475 -3.80 -9.36 10.97
N TYR A 476 -4.34 -9.12 9.78
CA TYR A 476 -5.72 -9.40 9.44
C TYR A 476 -5.82 -10.62 8.54
N VAL A 477 -6.85 -11.43 8.81
CA VAL A 477 -7.30 -12.51 7.94
C VAL A 477 -8.75 -12.19 7.56
N VAL A 478 -9.07 -12.34 6.29
CA VAL A 478 -10.44 -12.17 5.78
C VAL A 478 -10.89 -13.49 5.20
N SER A 479 -12.08 -13.92 5.55
CA SER A 479 -12.76 -15.07 4.96
C SER A 479 -13.99 -14.61 4.18
N GLY A 480 -14.11 -15.06 2.94
CA GLY A 480 -15.30 -14.88 2.10
C GLY A 480 -16.08 -16.19 2.02
N SER A 481 -17.40 -16.12 1.92
CA SER A 481 -18.27 -17.30 1.97
C SER A 481 -19.35 -17.28 0.90
N ARG A 482 -19.92 -18.46 0.68
CA ARG A 482 -21.12 -18.66 -0.13
C ARG A 482 -22.35 -17.95 0.47
N ASP A 483 -22.32 -17.61 1.76
CA ASP A 483 -23.38 -16.84 2.42
C ASP A 483 -23.43 -15.35 2.01
N ALA A 484 -22.63 -14.94 1.00
CA ALA A 484 -22.48 -13.59 0.48
C ALA A 484 -21.86 -12.58 1.46
N THR A 485 -21.27 -13.04 2.56
CA THR A 485 -20.59 -12.18 3.54
C THR A 485 -19.08 -12.43 3.59
N LEU A 486 -18.38 -11.43 4.11
CA LEU A 486 -16.99 -11.61 4.51
C LEU A 486 -16.86 -11.33 5.99
N LEU A 487 -15.97 -12.06 6.65
CA LEU A 487 -15.64 -11.85 8.05
C LEU A 487 -14.15 -11.45 8.15
N LEU A 488 -13.91 -10.36 8.87
CA LEU A 488 -12.57 -9.91 9.19
C LEU A 488 -12.16 -10.45 10.54
N TRP A 489 -11.01 -11.10 10.59
CA TRP A 489 -10.43 -11.73 11.76
C TRP A 489 -9.10 -11.10 12.11
N TYR A 490 -8.74 -11.14 13.38
CA TYR A 490 -7.42 -10.77 13.86
C TYR A 490 -6.59 -12.01 14.13
N TRP A 491 -5.38 -12.07 13.58
CA TRP A 491 -4.40 -13.10 13.89
C TRP A 491 -3.52 -12.63 15.05
N SER A 492 -3.55 -13.35 16.17
CA SER A 492 -2.70 -13.07 17.31
C SER A 492 -1.34 -13.72 17.15
N GLY A 493 -0.33 -12.96 16.74
CA GLY A 493 1.05 -13.46 16.63
C GLY A 493 1.66 -13.89 17.98
N ARG A 494 1.10 -13.43 19.09
CA ARG A 494 1.52 -13.83 20.45
C ARG A 494 0.99 -15.21 20.86
N HIS A 495 -0.26 -15.48 20.51
CA HIS A 495 -0.95 -16.72 20.92
C HIS A 495 -1.06 -17.73 19.79
N HIS A 496 -0.72 -17.35 18.56
CA HIS A 496 -0.82 -18.16 17.34
C HIS A 496 -2.22 -18.72 17.07
N ILE A 497 -3.22 -17.87 17.26
CA ILE A 497 -4.64 -18.18 17.06
C ILE A 497 -5.36 -17.04 16.33
N ILE A 498 -6.49 -17.37 15.74
CA ILE A 498 -7.50 -16.38 15.37
C ILE A 498 -8.22 -15.91 16.63
N GLY A 499 -8.24 -14.60 16.87
CA GLY A 499 -8.85 -13.98 18.05
C GLY A 499 -7.81 -13.54 19.11
N ASP A 500 -8.27 -12.87 20.14
CA ASP A 500 -7.42 -12.27 21.18
C ASP A 500 -7.32 -13.11 22.45
N ASN A 501 -8.26 -14.03 22.67
CA ASN A 501 -8.37 -14.76 23.92
C ASN A 501 -8.16 -16.27 23.71
N PRO A 502 -7.06 -16.84 24.22
CA PRO A 502 -6.79 -18.27 24.09
C PRO A 502 -7.80 -19.15 24.82
N ASN A 503 -8.52 -18.61 25.83
CA ASN A 503 -9.55 -19.36 26.55
C ASN A 503 -10.87 -19.47 25.76
N ASN A 504 -11.02 -18.77 24.65
CA ASN A 504 -12.19 -18.82 23.76
C ASN A 504 -11.75 -19.09 22.31
N SER A 505 -10.80 -19.99 22.12
CA SER A 505 -10.18 -20.28 20.83
C SER A 505 -11.14 -20.92 19.82
N ASP A 506 -12.18 -21.61 20.29
CA ASP A 506 -13.09 -22.37 19.42
C ASP A 506 -14.14 -21.49 18.74
N TYR A 507 -14.49 -20.35 19.36
CA TYR A 507 -15.48 -19.41 18.82
C TYR A 507 -14.97 -17.95 18.91
N PRO A 508 -13.93 -17.61 18.13
CA PRO A 508 -13.45 -16.24 18.12
C PRO A 508 -14.52 -15.32 17.48
N ALA A 509 -14.69 -14.13 18.03
CA ALA A 509 -15.54 -13.13 17.42
C ALA A 509 -14.80 -12.46 16.22
N PRO A 510 -15.45 -12.32 15.06
CA PRO A 510 -14.88 -11.53 13.98
C PRO A 510 -14.78 -10.05 14.39
N ARG A 511 -13.78 -9.36 13.89
CA ARG A 511 -13.59 -7.91 14.12
C ARG A 511 -14.62 -7.07 13.38
N ALA A 512 -15.00 -7.51 12.19
CA ALA A 512 -16.02 -6.87 11.38
C ALA A 512 -16.74 -7.91 10.52
N VAL A 513 -17.99 -7.61 10.19
CA VAL A 513 -18.79 -8.32 9.20
C VAL A 513 -18.97 -7.37 8.01
N LEU A 514 -18.52 -7.80 6.82
CA LEU A 514 -18.60 -7.02 5.59
C LEU A 514 -19.75 -7.56 4.76
N THR A 515 -20.69 -6.70 4.46
CA THR A 515 -21.92 -7.04 3.74
C THR A 515 -22.09 -6.16 2.51
N GLY A 516 -22.98 -6.55 1.60
CA GLY A 516 -23.29 -5.77 0.40
C GLY A 516 -23.27 -6.60 -0.88
N HIS A 517 -22.70 -7.81 -0.86
CA HIS A 517 -22.87 -8.77 -1.94
C HIS A 517 -24.22 -9.51 -1.83
N ASP A 518 -24.84 -9.78 -2.98
CA ASP A 518 -26.07 -10.56 -3.08
C ASP A 518 -25.79 -12.03 -3.41
N TYR A 519 -24.57 -12.33 -3.86
CA TYR A 519 -24.14 -13.65 -4.31
C TYR A 519 -22.88 -14.12 -3.57
N GLU A 520 -22.56 -15.40 -3.74
CA GLU A 520 -21.38 -16.02 -3.12
C GLU A 520 -20.08 -15.23 -3.42
N VAL A 521 -19.31 -14.99 -2.39
CA VAL A 521 -17.99 -14.36 -2.52
C VAL A 521 -17.03 -15.40 -3.08
N VAL A 522 -16.27 -15.04 -4.13
CA VAL A 522 -15.38 -15.96 -4.84
C VAL A 522 -13.91 -15.59 -4.73
N CYS A 523 -13.61 -14.32 -4.49
CA CYS A 523 -12.25 -13.84 -4.33
C CYS A 523 -12.18 -12.64 -3.39
N VAL A 524 -11.07 -12.49 -2.70
CA VAL A 524 -10.83 -11.42 -1.74
C VAL A 524 -9.36 -11.04 -1.70
N SER A 525 -9.11 -9.76 -1.49
CA SER A 525 -7.79 -9.22 -1.18
C SER A 525 -7.90 -8.22 -0.04
N VAL A 526 -6.93 -8.17 0.84
CA VAL A 526 -6.88 -7.25 1.96
C VAL A 526 -5.55 -6.50 1.97
N CYS A 527 -5.60 -5.22 2.24
CA CYS A 527 -4.42 -4.37 2.41
C CYS A 527 -4.47 -3.71 3.80
N ALA A 528 -3.70 -4.24 4.74
CA ALA A 528 -3.65 -3.73 6.11
C ALA A 528 -3.07 -2.31 6.18
N GLU A 529 -2.16 -1.95 5.29
CA GLU A 529 -1.58 -0.60 5.22
C GLU A 529 -2.62 0.46 4.86
N LEU A 530 -3.52 0.15 3.93
CA LEU A 530 -4.63 1.04 3.55
C LEU A 530 -5.84 0.88 4.48
N GLY A 531 -5.93 -0.22 5.25
CA GLY A 531 -7.09 -0.55 6.05
C GLY A 531 -8.31 -0.91 5.19
N LEU A 532 -8.09 -1.58 4.03
CA LEU A 532 -9.12 -1.88 3.04
C LEU A 532 -9.21 -3.38 2.75
N VAL A 533 -10.41 -3.81 2.44
CA VAL A 533 -10.74 -5.14 1.93
C VAL A 533 -11.47 -4.98 0.60
N ILE A 534 -11.00 -5.64 -0.43
CA ILE A 534 -11.64 -5.68 -1.74
C ILE A 534 -12.10 -7.11 -2.01
N SER A 535 -13.35 -7.27 -2.40
CA SER A 535 -13.98 -8.57 -2.59
C SER A 535 -14.78 -8.63 -3.88
N GLY A 536 -14.79 -9.81 -4.50
CA GLY A 536 -15.60 -10.10 -5.66
C GLY A 536 -16.56 -11.26 -5.40
N ALA A 537 -17.79 -11.11 -5.84
CA ALA A 537 -18.82 -12.14 -5.80
C ALA A 537 -19.05 -12.74 -7.18
N LYS A 538 -19.81 -13.83 -7.24
CA LYS A 538 -20.15 -14.53 -8.48
C LYS A 538 -20.86 -13.65 -9.49
N GLU A 539 -21.66 -12.73 -9.01
CA GLU A 539 -22.35 -11.71 -9.80
C GLU A 539 -22.28 -10.36 -9.10
N GLY A 540 -22.38 -9.28 -9.85
CA GLY A 540 -22.32 -7.91 -9.35
C GLY A 540 -20.90 -7.32 -9.30
N PRO A 541 -20.79 -6.06 -8.84
CA PRO A 541 -19.52 -5.35 -8.79
C PRO A 541 -18.60 -5.89 -7.68
N CYS A 542 -17.30 -5.68 -7.82
CA CYS A 542 -16.40 -5.84 -6.69
C CYS A 542 -16.60 -4.72 -5.66
N LEU A 543 -16.53 -5.03 -4.39
CA LEU A 543 -16.78 -4.08 -3.30
C LEU A 543 -15.51 -3.74 -2.54
N VAL A 544 -15.40 -2.48 -2.15
CA VAL A 544 -14.32 -1.96 -1.30
C VAL A 544 -14.88 -1.62 0.07
N HIS A 545 -14.40 -2.31 1.10
CA HIS A 545 -14.76 -2.07 2.49
C HIS A 545 -13.58 -1.58 3.30
N THR A 546 -13.86 -0.86 4.39
CA THR A 546 -12.89 -0.64 5.45
C THR A 546 -12.73 -1.91 6.30
N ILE A 547 -11.61 -2.02 7.01
CA ILE A 547 -11.41 -3.08 8.03
C ILE A 547 -12.34 -2.92 9.25
N THR A 548 -13.13 -1.86 9.34
CA THR A 548 -14.16 -1.68 10.37
C THR A 548 -15.57 -2.06 9.91
N GLY A 549 -15.72 -2.47 8.64
CA GLY A 549 -16.97 -2.97 8.09
C GLY A 549 -17.76 -1.98 7.24
N ASP A 550 -17.27 -0.76 7.06
CA ASP A 550 -17.96 0.24 6.25
C ASP A 550 -17.77 -0.05 4.75
N LEU A 551 -18.87 -0.13 3.99
CA LEU A 551 -18.81 -0.18 2.53
C LEU A 551 -18.49 1.21 1.99
N LEU A 552 -17.39 1.31 1.26
CA LEU A 552 -16.92 2.58 0.69
C LEU A 552 -17.35 2.77 -0.76
N ARG A 553 -17.17 1.72 -1.59
CA ARG A 553 -17.34 1.80 -3.04
C ARG A 553 -17.70 0.46 -3.66
N ALA A 554 -18.38 0.54 -4.81
CA ALA A 554 -18.48 -0.53 -5.79
C ALA A 554 -17.53 -0.24 -6.95
N LEU A 555 -16.78 -1.25 -7.39
CA LEU A 555 -15.91 -1.20 -8.56
C LEU A 555 -16.66 -1.89 -9.70
N GLU A 556 -17.27 -1.08 -10.54
CA GLU A 556 -18.02 -1.58 -11.68
C GLU A 556 -17.05 -1.83 -12.83
N GLY A 557 -16.93 -3.08 -13.25
CA GLY A 557 -16.20 -3.44 -14.46
C GLY A 557 -16.94 -2.98 -15.71
N PRO A 558 -16.27 -2.97 -16.89
CA PRO A 558 -16.93 -2.76 -18.17
C PRO A 558 -18.06 -3.77 -18.41
N ASP A 559 -19.05 -3.42 -19.23
CA ASP A 559 -20.26 -4.22 -19.49
C ASP A 559 -20.00 -5.68 -19.92
N ASN A 560 -18.80 -5.99 -20.39
CA ASN A 560 -18.39 -7.33 -20.79
C ASN A 560 -17.65 -8.15 -19.70
N CYS A 561 -17.50 -7.58 -18.51
CA CYS A 561 -16.82 -8.30 -17.42
C CYS A 561 -17.71 -9.42 -16.86
N SER A 562 -17.12 -10.60 -16.82
CA SER A 562 -17.70 -11.80 -16.23
C SER A 562 -17.33 -11.93 -14.75
N LEU A 563 -17.40 -13.13 -14.19
CA LEU A 563 -17.01 -13.48 -12.84
C LEU A 563 -15.59 -12.98 -12.48
N PRO A 564 -15.39 -12.18 -11.41
CA PRO A 564 -14.06 -11.86 -10.93
C PRO A 564 -13.38 -13.12 -10.36
N ARG A 565 -12.13 -13.36 -10.77
CA ARG A 565 -11.37 -14.55 -10.38
C ARG A 565 -10.23 -14.24 -9.43
N LEU A 566 -9.48 -13.18 -9.72
CA LEU A 566 -8.31 -12.78 -8.96
C LEU A 566 -8.37 -11.28 -8.67
N ILE A 567 -8.04 -10.91 -7.44
CA ILE A 567 -7.92 -9.51 -7.00
C ILE A 567 -6.55 -9.34 -6.36
N SER A 568 -5.85 -8.28 -6.75
CA SER A 568 -4.60 -7.87 -6.11
C SER A 568 -4.62 -6.37 -5.83
N VAL A 569 -4.22 -5.98 -4.62
CA VAL A 569 -4.23 -4.59 -4.16
C VAL A 569 -2.84 -4.21 -3.69
N SER A 570 -2.33 -3.08 -4.19
CA SER A 570 -1.07 -2.52 -3.73
C SER A 570 -1.25 -1.59 -2.54
N SER A 571 -0.18 -1.36 -1.77
CA SER A 571 -0.14 -0.34 -0.72
C SER A 571 -0.29 1.09 -1.25
N GLU A 572 -0.11 1.30 -2.55
CA GLU A 572 -0.25 2.58 -3.24
C GLU A 572 -1.68 2.87 -3.72
N GLY A 573 -2.61 1.93 -3.54
CA GLY A 573 -4.02 2.12 -3.86
C GLY A 573 -4.43 1.73 -5.28
N HIS A 574 -3.62 0.91 -5.96
CA HIS A 574 -4.03 0.25 -7.20
C HIS A 574 -4.73 -1.07 -6.89
N CYS A 575 -5.85 -1.30 -7.53
CA CYS A 575 -6.63 -2.53 -7.43
C CYS A 575 -6.75 -3.16 -8.81
N VAL A 576 -6.09 -4.29 -9.01
CA VAL A 576 -6.17 -5.04 -10.26
C VAL A 576 -7.09 -6.22 -10.09
N ILE A 577 -8.07 -6.34 -10.98
CA ILE A 577 -9.07 -7.40 -11.01
C ILE A 577 -8.94 -8.15 -12.33
N CYS A 578 -8.77 -9.46 -12.23
CA CYS A 578 -8.82 -10.38 -13.38
C CYS A 578 -10.14 -11.14 -13.37
N TYR A 579 -10.86 -11.05 -14.47
CA TYR A 579 -12.14 -11.74 -14.67
C TYR A 579 -11.97 -13.05 -15.43
N GLU A 580 -12.98 -13.91 -15.37
CA GLU A 580 -12.90 -15.28 -15.89
C GLU A 580 -12.58 -15.37 -17.38
N ARG A 581 -13.07 -14.43 -18.19
CA ARG A 581 -12.81 -14.40 -19.64
C ARG A 581 -11.51 -13.68 -20.03
N GLY A 582 -10.60 -13.47 -19.07
CA GLY A 582 -9.32 -12.83 -19.33
C GLY A 582 -9.36 -11.30 -19.38
N GLN A 583 -10.49 -10.66 -19.04
CA GLN A 583 -10.51 -9.22 -18.89
C GLN A 583 -9.72 -8.83 -17.63
N LEU A 584 -8.83 -7.88 -17.80
CA LEU A 584 -8.00 -7.32 -16.74
C LEU A 584 -8.32 -5.83 -16.59
N CYS A 585 -8.68 -5.41 -15.39
CA CYS A 585 -9.03 -4.03 -15.06
C CYS A 585 -8.18 -3.53 -13.90
N ASN A 586 -7.61 -2.34 -14.04
CA ASN A 586 -6.95 -1.64 -12.95
C ASN A 586 -7.80 -0.46 -12.50
N PHE A 587 -8.16 -0.44 -11.23
CA PHE A 587 -8.92 0.64 -10.60
C PHE A 587 -8.04 1.39 -9.59
N SER A 588 -8.29 2.69 -9.46
CA SER A 588 -7.88 3.41 -8.26
C SER A 588 -8.77 3.01 -7.07
N ILE A 589 -8.29 3.20 -5.85
CA ILE A 589 -9.11 2.97 -4.64
C ILE A 589 -10.36 3.85 -4.59
N ASN A 590 -10.38 4.94 -5.34
CA ASN A 590 -11.54 5.84 -5.48
C ASN A 590 -12.57 5.35 -6.50
N GLY A 591 -12.35 4.19 -7.13
CA GLY A 591 -13.27 3.54 -8.05
C GLY A 591 -13.13 3.96 -9.51
N LYS A 592 -12.11 4.77 -9.86
CA LYS A 592 -11.85 5.13 -11.26
C LYS A 592 -11.14 3.98 -11.97
N LEU A 593 -11.68 3.55 -13.12
CA LEU A 593 -10.99 2.63 -14.02
C LEU A 593 -9.81 3.36 -14.68
N LEU A 594 -8.59 2.88 -14.44
CA LEU A 594 -7.34 3.47 -14.93
C LEU A 594 -6.90 2.83 -16.24
N ALA A 595 -7.00 1.51 -16.33
CA ALA A 595 -6.63 0.74 -17.50
C ALA A 595 -7.47 -0.53 -17.61
N GLN A 596 -7.65 -1.01 -18.84
CA GLN A 596 -8.30 -2.29 -19.14
C GLN A 596 -7.62 -2.96 -20.32
N MET A 597 -7.55 -4.28 -20.30
CA MET A 597 -7.09 -5.09 -21.43
C MET A 597 -7.66 -6.50 -21.36
N GLU A 598 -7.54 -7.24 -22.45
CA GLU A 598 -7.81 -8.66 -22.50
C GLU A 598 -6.48 -9.43 -22.51
N ILE A 599 -6.36 -10.40 -21.58
CA ILE A 599 -5.26 -11.35 -21.52
C ILE A 599 -5.79 -12.74 -21.81
N ASN A 600 -4.90 -13.72 -21.86
CA ASN A 600 -5.30 -15.11 -22.05
C ASN A 600 -6.24 -15.55 -20.91
N ASP A 601 -7.36 -16.16 -21.21
CA ASP A 601 -8.36 -16.68 -20.28
C ASP A 601 -7.84 -17.80 -19.36
N THR A 602 -6.68 -18.35 -19.69
CA THR A 602 -6.00 -19.39 -18.91
C THR A 602 -5.21 -18.87 -17.70
N THR A 603 -5.20 -17.56 -17.45
CA THR A 603 -4.50 -16.96 -16.29
C THR A 603 -5.01 -17.53 -14.97
N ARG A 604 -4.10 -18.06 -14.13
CA ARG A 604 -4.39 -18.72 -12.85
C ARG A 604 -3.77 -18.01 -11.65
N ALA A 605 -2.75 -17.23 -11.87
CA ALA A 605 -2.04 -16.50 -10.84
C ALA A 605 -1.73 -15.08 -11.29
N MET A 606 -1.83 -14.14 -10.36
CA MET A 606 -1.62 -12.73 -10.57
C MET A 606 -1.01 -12.12 -9.32
N LEU A 607 0.05 -11.33 -9.50
CA LEU A 607 0.72 -10.61 -8.44
C LEU A 607 0.91 -9.15 -8.84
N LEU A 608 0.67 -8.25 -7.91
CA LEU A 608 1.01 -6.85 -8.05
C LEU A 608 2.21 -6.55 -7.16
N SER A 609 3.21 -5.83 -7.68
CA SER A 609 4.35 -5.40 -6.86
C SER A 609 3.89 -4.52 -5.70
N SER A 610 4.65 -4.49 -4.60
CA SER A 610 4.27 -3.73 -3.41
C SER A 610 4.11 -2.23 -3.69
N ASP A 611 4.87 -1.70 -4.66
CA ASP A 611 4.76 -0.31 -5.13
C ASP A 611 3.64 -0.10 -6.17
N GLY A 612 2.87 -1.14 -6.51
CA GLY A 612 1.77 -1.06 -7.48
C GLY A 612 2.17 -0.76 -8.92
N GLN A 613 3.46 -0.81 -9.26
CA GLN A 613 3.94 -0.41 -10.60
C GLN A 613 3.96 -1.57 -11.60
N MET A 614 4.16 -2.79 -11.12
CA MET A 614 4.27 -3.96 -11.96
C MET A 614 3.25 -5.01 -11.60
N LEU A 615 2.67 -5.58 -12.64
CA LEU A 615 1.78 -6.73 -12.59
C LEU A 615 2.49 -7.92 -13.21
N VAL A 616 2.42 -9.06 -12.55
CA VAL A 616 2.92 -10.34 -13.06
C VAL A 616 1.75 -11.29 -13.19
N THR A 617 1.61 -11.91 -14.35
CA THR A 617 0.57 -12.89 -14.65
C THR A 617 1.17 -14.22 -15.09
N GLY A 618 0.50 -15.30 -14.76
CA GLY A 618 0.88 -16.64 -15.19
C GLY A 618 -0.32 -17.58 -15.25
N GLY A 619 -0.30 -18.55 -16.14
CA GLY A 619 -1.44 -19.41 -16.37
C GLY A 619 -1.11 -20.77 -16.95
N ASP A 620 -2.13 -21.42 -17.48
CA ASP A 620 -2.06 -22.80 -18.02
C ASP A 620 -1.10 -22.94 -19.23
N ASN A 621 -0.77 -21.82 -19.89
CA ASN A 621 0.22 -21.77 -20.97
C ASN A 621 1.68 -21.92 -20.49
N GLY A 622 1.91 -21.88 -19.17
CA GLY A 622 3.26 -21.98 -18.59
C GLY A 622 4.15 -20.76 -18.80
N VAL A 623 3.61 -19.63 -19.23
CA VAL A 623 4.36 -18.39 -19.49
C VAL A 623 4.10 -17.39 -18.38
N VAL A 624 5.17 -16.78 -17.88
CA VAL A 624 5.10 -15.63 -16.97
C VAL A 624 5.25 -14.35 -17.79
N GLU A 625 4.28 -13.48 -17.66
CA GLU A 625 4.25 -12.17 -18.32
C GLU A 625 4.29 -11.06 -17.30
N VAL A 626 5.05 -10.01 -17.60
CA VAL A 626 5.21 -8.84 -16.74
C VAL A 626 4.66 -7.62 -17.47
N TRP A 627 3.82 -6.86 -16.77
CA TRP A 627 3.10 -5.72 -17.29
C TRP A 627 3.38 -4.48 -16.44
N GLN A 628 3.36 -3.33 -17.04
CA GLN A 628 3.27 -2.06 -16.33
C GLN A 628 1.81 -1.91 -15.85
N ALA A 629 1.59 -1.80 -14.54
CA ALA A 629 0.23 -1.87 -13.99
C ALA A 629 -0.65 -0.68 -14.39
N CYS A 630 -0.09 0.52 -14.63
CA CYS A 630 -0.88 1.72 -14.91
C CYS A 630 -1.56 1.74 -16.29
N ASP A 631 -1.00 1.07 -17.31
CA ASP A 631 -1.48 1.06 -18.70
C ASP A 631 -1.47 -0.33 -19.34
N PHE A 632 -1.10 -1.35 -18.58
CA PHE A 632 -0.94 -2.74 -19.00
C PHE A 632 0.01 -2.95 -20.19
N LYS A 633 0.97 -2.07 -20.34
CA LYS A 633 2.02 -2.24 -21.32
C LYS A 633 2.92 -3.40 -20.94
N GLN A 634 3.15 -4.33 -21.89
CA GLN A 634 3.98 -5.51 -21.63
C GLN A 634 5.44 -5.10 -21.46
N LEU A 635 6.03 -5.39 -20.31
CA LEU A 635 7.43 -5.10 -20.00
C LEU A 635 8.34 -6.25 -20.35
N TYR A 636 7.94 -7.48 -20.01
CA TYR A 636 8.77 -8.66 -20.19
C TYR A 636 7.95 -9.95 -20.31
N ILE A 637 8.51 -10.95 -21.00
CA ILE A 637 7.97 -12.30 -21.07
C ILE A 637 9.12 -13.25 -20.68
N TYR A 638 8.90 -14.06 -19.66
CA TYR A 638 9.85 -15.10 -19.28
C TYR A 638 9.79 -16.29 -20.23
N PRO A 639 10.87 -17.09 -20.33
CA PRO A 639 10.84 -18.33 -21.06
C PRO A 639 9.71 -19.24 -20.58
N GLY A 640 9.00 -19.89 -21.51
CA GLY A 640 7.92 -20.80 -21.20
C GLY A 640 8.40 -22.00 -20.38
N CYS A 641 7.58 -22.38 -19.41
CA CYS A 641 7.79 -23.58 -18.60
C CYS A 641 7.13 -24.81 -19.23
N ASP A 642 7.58 -25.99 -18.84
CA ASP A 642 7.07 -27.27 -19.34
C ASP A 642 5.64 -27.59 -18.86
N ALA A 643 5.10 -26.82 -17.93
CA ALA A 643 3.76 -27.01 -17.36
C ALA A 643 3.11 -25.69 -17.00
N GLY A 644 1.78 -25.69 -16.85
CA GLY A 644 1.01 -24.51 -16.45
C GLY A 644 1.36 -24.02 -15.04
N ILE A 645 1.26 -22.70 -14.86
CA ILE A 645 1.47 -22.01 -13.58
C ILE A 645 0.15 -21.97 -12.84
N ARG A 646 0.16 -22.35 -11.55
CA ARG A 646 -1.03 -22.40 -10.68
C ARG A 646 -1.01 -21.39 -9.55
N ALA A 647 0.16 -21.03 -9.06
CA ALA A 647 0.36 -20.08 -8.00
C ALA A 647 1.69 -19.36 -8.18
N MET A 648 1.77 -18.14 -7.67
CA MET A 648 3.00 -17.34 -7.69
C MET A 648 3.10 -16.52 -6.42
N ASP A 649 4.33 -16.23 -6.01
CA ASP A 649 4.62 -15.24 -4.98
C ASP A 649 6.01 -14.64 -5.18
N LEU A 650 6.25 -13.49 -4.56
CA LEU A 650 7.51 -12.74 -4.65
C LEU A 650 8.32 -12.88 -3.35
N SER A 651 9.63 -13.02 -3.49
CA SER A 651 10.51 -12.85 -2.32
C SER A 651 10.36 -11.45 -1.73
N HIS A 652 10.62 -11.29 -0.44
CA HIS A 652 10.46 -10.01 0.25
C HIS A 652 11.27 -8.87 -0.39
N ASP A 653 12.46 -9.17 -0.88
CA ASP A 653 13.33 -8.21 -1.58
C ASP A 653 12.87 -7.93 -3.04
N GLN A 654 11.80 -8.59 -3.49
CA GLN A 654 11.22 -8.52 -4.84
C GLN A 654 12.23 -8.84 -5.97
N ARG A 655 13.26 -9.63 -5.68
CA ARG A 655 14.27 -10.05 -6.67
C ARG A 655 14.05 -11.45 -7.21
N THR A 656 13.20 -12.23 -6.58
CA THR A 656 12.90 -13.60 -7.01
C THR A 656 11.40 -13.79 -7.08
N LEU A 657 10.93 -14.21 -8.25
CA LEU A 657 9.57 -14.68 -8.46
C LEU A 657 9.56 -16.21 -8.30
N ILE A 658 8.66 -16.72 -7.49
CA ILE A 658 8.52 -18.16 -7.24
C ILE A 658 7.18 -18.61 -7.78
N THR A 659 7.18 -19.60 -8.67
CA THR A 659 5.98 -20.12 -9.32
C THR A 659 5.76 -21.57 -8.95
N GLY A 660 4.52 -21.93 -8.62
CA GLY A 660 4.07 -23.30 -8.43
C GLY A 660 3.44 -23.86 -9.71
N MET A 661 3.92 -25.02 -10.13
CA MET A 661 3.61 -25.60 -11.43
C MET A 661 2.60 -26.73 -11.33
N ALA A 662 1.84 -26.93 -12.42
CA ALA A 662 0.93 -28.06 -12.56
C ALA A 662 1.67 -29.42 -12.62
N SER A 663 2.99 -29.42 -12.91
CA SER A 663 3.84 -30.62 -12.88
C SER A 663 4.26 -31.06 -11.46
N GLY A 664 3.89 -30.31 -10.42
CA GLY A 664 4.36 -30.56 -9.05
C GLY A 664 5.78 -30.08 -8.79
N SER A 665 6.23 -29.06 -9.50
CA SER A 665 7.52 -28.40 -9.30
C SER A 665 7.34 -26.94 -8.91
N ILE A 666 8.40 -26.34 -8.38
CA ILE A 666 8.56 -24.91 -8.20
C ILE A 666 9.63 -24.42 -9.14
N VAL A 667 9.39 -23.29 -9.78
CA VAL A 667 10.39 -22.58 -10.59
C VAL A 667 10.65 -21.23 -9.96
N ALA A 668 11.91 -20.91 -9.71
CA ALA A 668 12.34 -19.60 -9.23
C ALA A 668 12.95 -18.80 -10.39
N PHE A 669 12.40 -17.62 -10.66
CA PHE A 669 12.87 -16.70 -11.68
C PHE A 669 13.59 -15.51 -11.06
N ASN A 670 14.62 -15.04 -11.74
CA ASN A 670 15.29 -13.81 -11.38
C ASN A 670 14.51 -12.60 -11.90
N ILE A 671 14.31 -11.62 -11.05
CA ILE A 671 13.71 -10.34 -11.40
C ILE A 671 14.81 -9.32 -11.63
N ASP A 672 14.95 -8.87 -12.87
CA ASP A 672 15.88 -7.82 -13.28
C ASP A 672 15.12 -6.66 -13.92
N PHE A 673 14.82 -5.65 -13.11
CA PHE A 673 14.09 -4.45 -13.55
C PHE A 673 14.83 -3.67 -14.65
N ASN A 674 16.15 -3.64 -14.63
CA ASN A 674 16.94 -2.92 -15.61
C ASN A 674 16.82 -3.56 -16.99
N ARG A 675 16.83 -4.89 -17.02
CA ARG A 675 16.67 -5.66 -18.24
C ARG A 675 15.27 -5.49 -18.84
N TRP A 676 14.24 -5.50 -18.03
CA TRP A 676 12.86 -5.29 -18.48
C TRP A 676 12.71 -3.92 -19.15
N HIS A 677 13.28 -2.89 -18.53
CA HIS A 677 13.24 -1.52 -19.05
C HIS A 677 13.99 -1.38 -20.38
N TYR A 678 15.15 -2.03 -20.50
CA TYR A 678 15.97 -2.01 -21.72
C TYR A 678 15.28 -2.73 -22.87
N GLU A 679 14.71 -3.91 -22.66
CA GLU A 679 14.02 -4.66 -23.69
C GLU A 679 12.76 -3.93 -24.17
N HIS A 680 12.10 -3.20 -23.29
CA HIS A 680 10.98 -2.37 -23.65
C HIS A 680 11.37 -1.22 -24.59
N GLN A 681 12.45 -0.51 -24.28
CA GLN A 681 12.95 0.59 -25.14
C GLN A 681 13.39 0.11 -26.54
N ASN A 682 13.85 -1.13 -26.66
CA ASN A 682 14.31 -1.69 -27.94
C ASN A 682 13.21 -2.33 -28.79
N ARG A 683 12.00 -2.50 -28.28
CA ARG A 683 10.84 -3.02 -29.03
C ARG A 683 10.04 -1.93 -29.77
N TYR A 684 10.32 -0.69 -29.49
CA TYR A 684 9.73 0.51 -30.11
C TYR A 684 10.82 1.43 -30.66
#